data_36a8d639cef12cf2a511774f459a0948
#
_entry.id   36a8d639cef12cf2a511774f459a0948
#
_cell.length_a   1.000
_cell.length_b   1.000
_cell.length_c   1.000
_cell.angle_alpha   90.00
_cell.angle_beta   90.00
_cell.angle_gamma   90.00
#
_symmetry.space_group_name_H-M   'P 1'
#
loop_
_entity.id
_entity.type
_entity.pdbx_description
1 polymer ?
#
loop_
_entity_poly.entity_id
_entity_poly.type
_entity_poly.pdbx_seq_one_letter_code
_entity_poly.pdbx_strand_id
1 'polypeptide(L)'
;MQLSKIKIKNYRLLIDAELEVDPRTTLIVGRNNTAKTSCFSCIGKVLDGETVSFDDYPLLRREDFYTKIALFMEKKLTYEDLCKQIKIISIEFLVDYSLDDPDDNLGALSPFIIDVDVDTTTALIRAEYRLKSDEKTLWTLLESNYYRDGAFSPSEDAHKVLADNFGKLFGLTVYAINPNNPDDKQVKSQKELHDLFPFHAIPAERVLGEDDAHNSSLGSLISSFFDMSEAELDPDVAEEIKRLRSIVEKTNKDVQKQSNEILSSVVNNSIGFGYPNIEELKLGVTTQLSIDDQIKNQTKLSYISGTANESLPSSHNGLGYKNLIKMEFLLAAFAKDIEKRGVACVPLLFIEEPESHMHPQMQTAFAAYLEKFLDKLSDVKIQTFLTSHSAHIANTMEFAKVRYAQKSNTGVIYKNLNTFAEANPDNVDFIRKYLTLTRCDLFFADKAIFVEGSSERLLLPDMIGKCESSGIFGACKYPLSAQYYAVIEIGGAYAHKFIPFIDFLGAPCLILTDLDSVADRKGKGGKIVKKSVVVSQGETTSNETIKWWVRRNKGLPDDDTSKIALSDIIAMTSDDKTKGKCHIEFQTNENGLCGHSLEEAIRNVNRKHYNLGKRTSEKKLEFTGKSKTDFALDLIYKCSDYCIPDYIKSGLKWLNDQRVLE
;
A
#
# COMPACT_ATOMS: atom_id res chain seq x y z
N MET A 1 20.27 13.89 8.26
CA MET A 1 19.45 14.19 7.07
C MET A 1 18.45 13.09 6.80
N GLN A 2 17.28 13.44 6.25
CA GLN A 2 16.21 12.51 5.96
C GLN A 2 15.33 13.03 4.82
N LEU A 3 14.78 12.13 4.03
CA LEU A 3 13.75 12.46 3.05
C LEU A 3 12.45 12.71 3.79
N SER A 4 11.87 13.91 3.67
CA SER A 4 10.65 14.32 4.38
C SER A 4 9.41 14.24 3.49
N LYS A 5 9.55 14.44 2.17
CA LYS A 5 8.43 14.49 1.25
C LYS A 5 8.84 14.08 -0.16
N ILE A 6 7.94 13.37 -0.85
CA ILE A 6 8.04 13.04 -2.27
C ILE A 6 6.80 13.59 -2.98
N LYS A 7 6.99 14.28 -4.10
CA LYS A 7 5.90 14.74 -4.94
C LYS A 7 6.07 14.22 -6.36
N ILE A 8 5.06 13.47 -6.85
CA ILE A 8 5.08 12.84 -8.18
C ILE A 8 4.01 13.48 -9.05
N LYS A 9 4.39 13.89 -10.26
CA LYS A 9 3.47 14.44 -11.25
C LYS A 9 3.49 13.66 -12.55
N ASN A 10 2.30 13.44 -13.09
CA ASN A 10 2.06 12.85 -14.41
C ASN A 10 2.70 11.47 -14.63
N TYR A 11 2.67 10.58 -13.62
CA TYR A 11 3.12 9.20 -13.74
C TYR A 11 1.96 8.23 -13.49
N ARG A 12 1.50 7.51 -14.50
CA ARG A 12 0.36 6.58 -14.42
C ARG A 12 -0.88 7.24 -13.78
N LEU A 13 -1.33 6.74 -12.62
CA LEU A 13 -2.43 7.33 -11.84
C LEU A 13 -1.99 8.48 -10.92
N LEU A 14 -0.69 8.75 -10.80
CA LEU A 14 -0.11 9.80 -9.98
C LEU A 14 -0.05 11.11 -10.79
N ILE A 15 -1.17 11.83 -10.85
CA ILE A 15 -1.28 13.08 -11.62
C ILE A 15 -0.63 14.26 -10.89
N ASP A 16 -0.90 14.40 -9.60
CA ASP A 16 -0.26 15.34 -8.68
C ASP A 16 -0.38 14.71 -7.27
N ALA A 17 0.54 13.81 -6.96
CA ALA A 17 0.52 13.04 -5.74
C ALA A 17 1.67 13.47 -4.83
N GLU A 18 1.35 13.73 -3.58
CA GLU A 18 2.30 14.11 -2.54
C GLU A 18 2.30 13.05 -1.45
N LEU A 19 3.48 12.55 -1.09
CA LEU A 19 3.70 11.55 -0.06
C LEU A 19 4.61 12.14 1.02
N GLU A 20 4.07 12.37 2.21
CA GLU A 20 4.87 12.69 3.38
C GLU A 20 5.56 11.42 3.90
N VAL A 21 6.85 11.52 4.13
CA VAL A 21 7.70 10.38 4.48
C VAL A 21 7.95 10.37 5.98
N ASP A 22 7.86 9.19 6.58
CA ASP A 22 8.25 8.99 7.98
C ASP A 22 9.78 8.86 8.09
N PRO A 23 10.41 9.36 9.17
CA PRO A 23 11.86 9.26 9.35
C PRO A 23 12.42 7.84 9.35
N ARG A 24 11.60 6.84 9.66
CA ARG A 24 12.01 5.43 9.76
C ARG A 24 11.29 4.55 8.76
N THR A 25 9.99 4.42 8.90
CA THR A 25 9.18 3.52 8.07
C THR A 25 7.89 4.17 7.63
N THR A 26 7.69 4.29 6.33
CA THR A 26 6.44 4.73 5.72
C THR A 26 5.67 3.54 5.20
N LEU A 27 4.52 3.24 5.81
CA LEU A 27 3.62 2.18 5.36
C LEU A 27 2.53 2.77 4.46
N ILE A 28 2.47 2.35 3.20
CA ILE A 28 1.43 2.75 2.25
C ILE A 28 0.38 1.66 2.16
N VAL A 29 -0.82 1.97 2.64
CA VAL A 29 -1.99 1.08 2.57
C VAL A 29 -3.07 1.67 1.68
N GLY A 30 -3.98 0.86 1.21
CA GLY A 30 -5.10 1.31 0.37
C GLY A 30 -5.63 0.17 -0.48
N ARG A 31 -6.74 0.44 -1.16
CA ARG A 31 -7.42 -0.52 -2.04
C ARG A 31 -6.51 -0.98 -3.18
N ASN A 32 -6.94 -2.03 -3.87
CA ASN A 32 -6.28 -2.42 -5.12
C ASN A 32 -6.35 -1.29 -6.14
N ASN A 33 -5.34 -1.20 -6.98
CA ASN A 33 -5.23 -0.19 -8.05
C ASN A 33 -5.24 1.28 -7.54
N THR A 34 -4.66 1.54 -6.36
CA THR A 34 -4.42 2.89 -5.83
C THR A 34 -2.95 3.34 -5.98
N ALA A 35 -2.28 2.88 -7.04
CA ALA A 35 -0.93 3.29 -7.44
C ALA A 35 0.18 3.11 -6.37
N LYS A 36 0.02 2.18 -5.42
CA LYS A 36 1.07 1.88 -4.42
C LYS A 36 2.37 1.44 -5.09
N THR A 37 2.32 0.42 -5.94
CA THR A 37 3.44 -0.06 -6.77
C THR A 37 3.92 1.00 -7.77
N SER A 38 3.01 1.83 -8.32
CA SER A 38 3.40 2.90 -9.26
C SER A 38 4.27 3.96 -8.61
N CYS A 39 4.07 4.26 -7.33
CA CYS A 39 4.94 5.17 -6.57
C CYS A 39 6.38 4.65 -6.53
N PHE A 40 6.55 3.38 -6.15
CA PHE A 40 7.87 2.74 -6.08
C PHE A 40 8.52 2.61 -7.45
N SER A 41 7.74 2.21 -8.47
CA SER A 41 8.22 2.14 -9.85
C SER A 41 8.70 3.49 -10.38
N CYS A 42 8.02 4.60 -10.07
CA CYS A 42 8.45 5.94 -10.45
C CYS A 42 9.78 6.32 -9.81
N ILE A 43 9.89 6.09 -8.49
CA ILE A 43 11.11 6.40 -7.73
C ILE A 43 12.27 5.55 -8.24
N GLY A 44 12.08 4.23 -8.40
CA GLY A 44 13.10 3.32 -8.91
C GLY A 44 13.62 3.74 -10.27
N LYS A 45 12.74 3.98 -11.25
CA LYS A 45 13.14 4.44 -12.59
C LYS A 45 13.98 5.72 -12.58
N VAL A 46 13.62 6.67 -11.71
CA VAL A 46 14.36 7.94 -11.59
C VAL A 46 15.72 7.70 -10.94
N LEU A 47 15.82 6.91 -9.88
CA LEU A 47 17.07 6.66 -9.17
C LEU A 47 18.02 5.77 -9.98
N ASP A 48 17.52 4.79 -10.72
CA ASP A 48 18.31 3.92 -11.59
C ASP A 48 18.61 4.55 -12.97
N GLY A 49 18.03 5.72 -13.26
CA GLY A 49 18.22 6.42 -14.54
C GLY A 49 17.56 5.73 -15.72
N GLU A 50 16.52 4.91 -15.46
CA GLU A 50 15.80 4.19 -16.49
C GLU A 50 14.94 5.12 -17.36
N THR A 51 14.65 4.68 -18.58
CA THR A 51 13.75 5.39 -19.48
C THR A 51 12.29 5.11 -19.12
N VAL A 52 11.45 6.13 -19.30
CA VAL A 52 9.99 5.97 -19.18
C VAL A 52 9.39 5.46 -20.49
N SER A 53 8.36 4.62 -20.39
CA SER A 53 7.54 4.20 -21.53
C SER A 53 6.28 5.07 -21.65
N PHE A 54 5.58 4.96 -22.77
CA PHE A 54 4.30 5.65 -22.94
C PHE A 54 3.21 5.09 -21.99
N ASP A 55 3.38 3.86 -21.50
CA ASP A 55 2.49 3.28 -20.49
C ASP A 55 2.64 3.93 -19.11
N ASP A 56 3.76 4.57 -18.86
CA ASP A 56 3.98 5.35 -17.65
C ASP A 56 3.33 6.74 -17.73
N TYR A 57 2.98 7.20 -18.95
CA TYR A 57 2.32 8.49 -19.12
C TYR A 57 0.81 8.37 -18.86
N PRO A 58 0.19 9.30 -18.09
CA PRO A 58 -1.20 9.19 -17.65
C PRO A 58 -2.20 9.10 -18.79
N LEU A 59 -3.13 8.15 -18.73
CA LEU A 59 -4.22 8.04 -19.70
C LEU A 59 -5.00 9.34 -19.85
N LEU A 60 -5.29 10.04 -18.74
CA LEU A 60 -6.00 11.33 -18.72
C LEU A 60 -5.27 12.48 -19.44
N ARG A 61 -3.99 12.30 -19.74
CA ARG A 61 -3.15 13.31 -20.40
C ARG A 61 -2.79 12.99 -21.84
N ARG A 62 -3.07 11.76 -22.31
CA ARG A 62 -2.67 11.31 -23.64
C ARG A 62 -3.35 12.08 -24.77
N GLU A 63 -4.62 12.41 -24.64
CA GLU A 63 -5.36 13.20 -25.63
C GLU A 63 -4.79 14.61 -25.77
N ASP A 64 -4.52 15.28 -24.64
CA ASP A 64 -3.88 16.61 -24.63
C ASP A 64 -2.47 16.56 -25.25
N PHE A 65 -1.70 15.52 -24.95
CA PHE A 65 -0.39 15.28 -25.54
C PHE A 65 -0.46 15.14 -27.06
N TYR A 66 -1.33 14.27 -27.57
CA TYR A 66 -1.52 14.08 -29.01
C TYR A 66 -1.98 15.37 -29.72
N THR A 67 -2.89 16.11 -29.09
CA THR A 67 -3.39 17.38 -29.63
C THR A 67 -2.25 18.39 -29.79
N LYS A 68 -1.36 18.50 -28.79
CA LYS A 68 -0.22 19.43 -28.86
C LYS A 68 0.81 19.03 -29.90
N ILE A 69 1.10 17.73 -30.01
CA ILE A 69 1.97 17.23 -31.09
C ILE A 69 1.36 17.52 -32.46
N ALA A 70 0.06 17.30 -32.64
CA ALA A 70 -0.63 17.61 -33.90
C ALA A 70 -0.54 19.11 -34.25
N LEU A 71 -0.76 20.00 -33.27
CA LEU A 71 -0.63 21.46 -33.47
C LEU A 71 0.81 21.87 -33.84
N PHE A 72 1.80 21.23 -33.25
CA PHE A 72 3.21 21.44 -33.63
C PHE A 72 3.45 20.97 -35.07
N MET A 73 3.02 19.78 -35.44
CA MET A 73 3.17 19.24 -36.78
C MET A 73 2.41 20.11 -37.84
N GLU A 74 1.26 20.66 -37.47
CA GLU A 74 0.50 21.62 -38.31
C GLU A 74 1.12 23.01 -38.38
N LYS A 75 2.26 23.25 -37.71
CA LYS A 75 2.97 24.55 -37.59
C LYS A 75 2.16 25.65 -36.89
N LYS A 76 1.18 25.28 -36.06
CA LYS A 76 0.41 26.20 -35.22
C LYS A 76 1.04 26.41 -33.84
N LEU A 77 1.97 25.56 -33.44
CA LEU A 77 2.71 25.62 -32.19
C LEU A 77 4.22 25.58 -32.48
N THR A 78 5.00 26.45 -31.86
CA THR A 78 6.47 26.37 -31.95
C THR A 78 7.01 25.23 -31.13
N TYR A 79 8.22 24.75 -31.43
CA TYR A 79 8.87 23.70 -30.64
C TYR A 79 9.11 24.13 -29.19
N GLU A 80 9.48 25.39 -28.97
CA GLU A 80 9.69 25.94 -27.64
C GLU A 80 8.37 25.96 -26.82
N ASP A 81 7.26 26.35 -27.44
CA ASP A 81 5.95 26.34 -26.79
C ASP A 81 5.45 24.92 -26.55
N LEU A 82 5.74 24.00 -27.48
CA LEU A 82 5.44 22.57 -27.29
C LEU A 82 6.13 22.05 -26.03
N CYS A 83 7.44 22.29 -25.88
CA CYS A 83 8.20 21.87 -24.70
C CYS A 83 7.67 22.46 -23.39
N LYS A 84 7.11 23.68 -23.42
CA LYS A 84 6.50 24.32 -22.24
C LYS A 84 5.11 23.77 -21.93
N GLN A 85 4.34 23.37 -22.95
CA GLN A 85 2.94 22.97 -22.80
C GLN A 85 2.73 21.48 -22.56
N ILE A 86 3.67 20.62 -22.96
CA ILE A 86 3.61 19.18 -22.64
C ILE A 86 3.72 19.00 -21.12
N LYS A 87 2.78 18.24 -20.57
CA LYS A 87 2.82 17.87 -19.16
C LYS A 87 3.88 16.79 -18.94
N ILE A 88 4.99 17.20 -18.34
CA ILE A 88 6.13 16.31 -18.09
C ILE A 88 5.90 15.41 -16.90
N ILE A 89 6.51 14.21 -16.92
CA ILE A 89 6.64 13.36 -15.74
C ILE A 89 7.74 13.98 -14.87
N SER A 90 7.42 14.25 -13.60
CA SER A 90 8.41 14.77 -12.65
C SER A 90 8.25 14.17 -11.26
N ILE A 91 9.36 14.07 -10.55
CA ILE A 91 9.41 13.73 -9.13
C ILE A 91 10.24 14.77 -8.38
N GLU A 92 9.76 15.16 -7.22
CA GLU A 92 10.45 16.06 -6.30
C GLU A 92 10.75 15.32 -5.00
N PHE A 93 11.96 15.45 -4.51
CA PHE A 93 12.42 14.97 -3.22
C PHE A 93 12.76 16.17 -2.33
N LEU A 94 12.12 16.26 -1.18
CA LEU A 94 12.44 17.26 -0.17
C LEU A 94 13.23 16.59 0.95
N VAL A 95 14.49 16.92 1.08
CA VAL A 95 15.39 16.42 2.12
C VAL A 95 15.48 17.45 3.23
N ASP A 96 15.23 17.01 4.45
CA ASP A 96 15.35 17.79 5.69
C ASP A 96 16.65 17.41 6.40
N TYR A 97 17.48 18.41 6.72
CA TYR A 97 18.73 18.27 7.45
C TYR A 97 18.79 19.14 8.71
N SER A 98 17.62 19.60 9.21
CA SER A 98 17.50 20.42 10.41
C SER A 98 17.98 19.78 11.71
N LEU A 99 18.06 18.44 11.74
CA LEU A 99 18.49 17.66 12.91
C LEU A 99 19.98 17.32 12.88
N ASP A 100 20.69 17.66 11.80
CA ASP A 100 22.13 17.42 11.69
C ASP A 100 22.89 18.57 12.36
N ASP A 101 24.07 18.27 12.90
CA ASP A 101 24.93 19.30 13.46
C ASP A 101 25.42 20.23 12.32
N PRO A 102 25.41 21.56 12.48
CA PRO A 102 25.93 22.48 11.48
C PRO A 102 27.40 22.21 11.06
N ASP A 103 28.16 21.57 11.93
CA ASP A 103 29.55 21.17 11.66
C ASP A 103 29.66 19.80 10.96
N ASP A 104 28.56 19.06 10.80
CA ASP A 104 28.55 17.75 10.16
C ASP A 104 28.75 17.89 8.64
N ASN A 105 29.51 16.94 8.09
CA ASN A 105 29.65 16.84 6.65
C ASN A 105 28.36 16.29 6.02
N LEU A 106 27.64 17.14 5.27
CA LEU A 106 26.40 16.77 4.57
C LEU A 106 26.63 15.82 3.37
N GLY A 107 27.85 15.41 3.13
CA GLY A 107 28.22 14.34 2.19
C GLY A 107 27.62 14.51 0.80
N ALA A 108 26.86 13.51 0.38
CA ALA A 108 26.22 13.47 -0.93
C ALA A 108 25.07 14.51 -1.11
N LEU A 109 24.58 15.14 -0.04
CA LEU A 109 23.58 16.21 -0.13
C LEU A 109 24.19 17.55 -0.55
N SER A 110 25.46 17.80 -0.25
CA SER A 110 26.12 19.09 -0.48
C SER A 110 25.93 19.67 -1.91
N PRO A 111 25.98 18.89 -3.00
CA PRO A 111 25.75 19.42 -4.34
C PRO A 111 24.34 19.96 -4.58
N PHE A 112 23.36 19.56 -3.76
CA PHE A 112 21.95 19.92 -3.91
C PHE A 112 21.53 21.11 -3.04
N ILE A 113 22.39 21.57 -2.14
CA ILE A 113 22.16 22.77 -1.34
C ILE A 113 22.63 23.96 -2.15
N ILE A 114 21.70 24.71 -2.72
CA ILE A 114 21.98 25.91 -3.52
C ILE A 114 21.50 27.19 -2.84
N ASP A 115 20.71 27.08 -1.78
CA ASP A 115 20.35 28.20 -0.94
C ASP A 115 21.48 28.49 0.06
N VAL A 116 21.91 29.73 0.11
CA VAL A 116 22.94 30.22 1.06
C VAL A 116 22.34 30.80 2.33
N ASP A 117 21.02 30.77 2.49
CA ASP A 117 20.33 31.23 3.70
C ASP A 117 20.54 30.21 4.83
N VAL A 118 21.14 30.67 5.91
CA VAL A 118 21.46 29.84 7.11
C VAL A 118 20.20 29.29 7.77
N ASP A 119 19.06 29.94 7.60
CA ASP A 119 17.78 29.51 8.18
C ASP A 119 17.11 28.40 7.33
N THR A 120 17.59 28.15 6.12
CA THR A 120 17.07 27.08 5.25
C THR A 120 17.74 25.76 5.57
N THR A 121 16.97 24.80 6.12
CA THR A 121 17.43 23.46 6.50
C THR A 121 16.84 22.36 5.61
N THR A 122 16.40 22.71 4.41
CA THR A 122 15.80 21.80 3.44
C THR A 122 16.44 21.94 2.06
N ALA A 123 16.63 20.82 1.38
CA ALA A 123 17.10 20.77 -0.01
C ALA A 123 16.01 20.17 -0.90
N LEU A 124 15.71 20.85 -2.01
CA LEU A 124 14.70 20.42 -2.98
C LEU A 124 15.39 19.89 -4.25
N ILE A 125 15.20 18.62 -4.53
CA ILE A 125 15.72 17.93 -5.72
C ILE A 125 14.53 17.59 -6.62
N ARG A 126 14.60 17.96 -7.90
CA ARG A 126 13.59 17.63 -8.90
C ARG A 126 14.21 16.89 -10.07
N ALA A 127 13.65 15.73 -10.37
CA ALA A 127 13.96 14.95 -11.55
C ALA A 127 12.78 15.01 -12.53
N GLU A 128 13.05 15.33 -13.81
CA GLU A 128 12.03 15.55 -14.83
C GLU A 128 12.37 14.79 -16.12
N TYR A 129 11.39 14.04 -16.64
CA TYR A 129 11.49 13.47 -17.99
C TYR A 129 10.98 14.50 -19.00
N ARG A 130 11.91 15.21 -19.63
CA ARG A 130 11.63 16.25 -20.62
C ARG A 130 11.83 15.76 -22.03
N LEU A 131 11.18 16.41 -22.99
CA LEU A 131 11.46 16.21 -24.41
C LEU A 131 12.94 16.58 -24.66
N LYS A 132 13.74 15.55 -25.04
CA LYS A 132 15.19 15.64 -25.22
C LYS A 132 15.60 15.73 -26.68
N SER A 133 14.76 15.18 -27.58
CA SER A 133 15.00 15.26 -29.02
C SER A 133 14.98 16.70 -29.47
N ASP A 134 15.86 17.07 -30.44
CA ASP A 134 15.73 18.34 -31.08
C ASP A 134 14.48 18.40 -32.01
N GLU A 135 14.11 19.63 -32.41
CA GLU A 135 12.96 19.87 -33.27
C GLU A 135 13.00 19.05 -34.56
N LYS A 136 14.18 19.00 -35.21
CA LYS A 136 14.38 18.29 -36.46
C LYS A 136 14.18 16.77 -36.31
N THR A 137 14.71 16.20 -35.25
CA THR A 137 14.56 14.77 -34.96
C THR A 137 13.09 14.41 -34.72
N LEU A 138 12.38 15.20 -33.92
CA LEU A 138 10.94 15.00 -33.68
C LEU A 138 10.14 15.14 -34.97
N TRP A 139 10.42 16.18 -35.76
CA TRP A 139 9.77 16.41 -37.04
C TRP A 139 9.97 15.23 -37.99
N THR A 140 11.23 14.83 -38.20
CA THR A 140 11.57 13.72 -39.09
C THR A 140 10.89 12.40 -38.70
N LEU A 141 10.81 12.14 -37.40
CA LEU A 141 10.15 10.92 -36.88
C LEU A 141 8.65 10.89 -37.23
N LEU A 142 7.99 12.05 -37.25
CA LEU A 142 6.53 12.14 -37.32
C LEU A 142 6.01 12.56 -38.70
N GLU A 143 6.84 13.15 -39.55
CA GLU A 143 6.42 13.76 -40.81
C GLU A 143 5.62 12.81 -41.70
N SER A 144 6.05 11.58 -41.87
CA SER A 144 5.36 10.56 -42.69
C SER A 144 3.96 10.17 -42.15
N ASN A 145 3.70 10.42 -40.86
CA ASN A 145 2.46 10.07 -40.19
C ASN A 145 1.46 11.24 -40.08
N TYR A 146 1.96 12.48 -40.22
CA TYR A 146 1.15 13.70 -40.16
C TYR A 146 0.95 14.36 -41.51
N TYR A 147 1.78 14.00 -42.52
CA TYR A 147 1.65 14.54 -43.88
C TYR A 147 1.54 13.42 -44.91
N ARG A 148 0.61 13.58 -45.85
CA ARG A 148 0.47 12.77 -47.07
C ARG A 148 0.37 13.68 -48.26
N ASP A 149 1.16 13.43 -49.28
CA ASP A 149 1.21 14.24 -50.52
C ASP A 149 1.41 15.75 -50.26
N GLY A 150 2.17 16.09 -49.21
CA GLY A 150 2.45 17.46 -48.85
C GLY A 150 1.35 18.22 -48.09
N ALA A 151 0.23 17.56 -47.78
CA ALA A 151 -0.88 18.12 -46.98
C ALA A 151 -0.91 17.52 -45.57
N PHE A 152 -1.28 18.34 -44.58
CA PHE A 152 -1.50 17.88 -43.20
C PHE A 152 -2.68 16.89 -43.17
N SER A 153 -2.39 15.65 -42.86
CA SER A 153 -3.36 14.56 -42.79
C SER A 153 -2.93 13.54 -41.72
N PRO A 154 -3.21 13.82 -40.43
CA PRO A 154 -2.79 12.97 -39.33
C PRO A 154 -3.37 11.55 -39.48
N SER A 155 -2.54 10.53 -39.33
CA SER A 155 -2.95 9.14 -39.38
C SER A 155 -3.11 8.57 -37.96
N GLU A 156 -3.89 7.50 -37.79
CA GLU A 156 -4.01 6.77 -36.53
C GLU A 156 -2.67 6.13 -36.11
N ASP A 157 -1.77 5.86 -37.06
CA ASP A 157 -0.44 5.33 -36.80
C ASP A 157 0.49 6.32 -36.10
N ALA A 158 0.22 7.64 -36.19
CA ALA A 158 1.01 8.66 -35.51
C ALA A 158 1.07 8.47 -34.00
N HIS A 159 -0.05 8.06 -33.38
CA HIS A 159 -0.11 7.78 -31.93
C HIS A 159 0.78 6.58 -31.56
N LYS A 160 0.79 5.54 -32.40
CA LYS A 160 1.62 4.36 -32.20
C LYS A 160 3.11 4.71 -32.33
N VAL A 161 3.49 5.47 -33.34
CA VAL A 161 4.87 5.91 -33.53
C VAL A 161 5.36 6.75 -32.34
N LEU A 162 4.53 7.64 -31.80
CA LEU A 162 4.85 8.40 -30.59
C LEU A 162 5.03 7.49 -29.38
N ALA A 163 4.13 6.52 -29.20
CA ALA A 163 4.18 5.58 -28.08
C ALA A 163 5.44 4.70 -28.13
N ASP A 164 5.75 4.13 -29.30
CA ASP A 164 6.91 3.26 -29.50
C ASP A 164 8.28 3.97 -29.34
N ASN A 165 8.30 5.29 -29.56
CA ASN A 165 9.52 6.09 -29.43
C ASN A 165 9.55 7.01 -28.21
N PHE A 166 8.56 6.93 -27.32
CA PHE A 166 8.43 7.82 -26.16
C PHE A 166 9.71 7.85 -25.32
N GLY A 167 10.27 6.72 -24.96
CA GLY A 167 11.50 6.62 -24.19
C GLY A 167 12.76 7.19 -24.89
N LYS A 168 12.74 7.29 -26.23
CA LYS A 168 13.84 7.93 -27.00
C LYS A 168 13.66 9.44 -27.08
N LEU A 169 12.40 9.91 -27.12
CA LEU A 169 12.06 11.31 -27.21
C LEU A 169 12.27 12.04 -25.89
N PHE A 170 12.00 11.37 -24.78
CA PHE A 170 12.10 11.94 -23.43
C PHE A 170 13.37 11.48 -22.73
N GLY A 171 14.02 12.39 -22.00
CA GLY A 171 15.20 12.09 -21.19
C GLY A 171 15.10 12.68 -19.80
N LEU A 172 15.73 12.01 -18.84
CA LEU A 172 15.80 12.44 -17.45
C LEU A 172 16.76 13.63 -17.31
N THR A 173 16.33 14.63 -16.56
CA THR A 173 17.17 15.77 -16.14
C THR A 173 16.93 16.00 -14.64
N VAL A 174 18.02 16.13 -13.89
CA VAL A 174 17.99 16.33 -12.43
C VAL A 174 18.36 17.80 -12.14
N TYR A 175 17.63 18.40 -11.21
CA TYR A 175 17.85 19.77 -10.76
C TYR A 175 17.95 19.82 -9.23
N ALA A 176 18.92 20.57 -8.72
CA ALA A 176 18.83 21.18 -7.40
C ALA A 176 18.01 22.48 -7.55
N ILE A 177 17.06 22.71 -6.66
CA ILE A 177 16.14 23.86 -6.71
C ILE A 177 16.21 24.58 -5.36
N ASN A 178 16.30 25.90 -5.41
CA ASN A 178 16.18 26.71 -4.20
C ASN A 178 14.74 26.63 -3.66
N PRO A 179 14.50 26.11 -2.44
CA PRO A 179 13.16 25.96 -1.88
C PRO A 179 12.39 27.28 -1.78
N ASN A 180 13.11 28.40 -1.57
CA ASN A 180 12.55 29.73 -1.41
C ASN A 180 12.37 30.48 -2.73
N ASN A 181 13.10 30.07 -3.79
CA ASN A 181 13.03 30.64 -5.14
C ASN A 181 13.10 29.53 -6.22
N PRO A 182 11.98 28.97 -6.65
CA PRO A 182 11.96 27.85 -7.60
C PRO A 182 12.51 28.14 -9.00
N ASP A 183 12.73 29.41 -9.35
CA ASP A 183 13.35 29.79 -10.59
C ASP A 183 14.88 29.65 -10.54
N ASP A 184 15.47 29.69 -9.36
CA ASP A 184 16.87 29.41 -9.11
C ASP A 184 17.08 27.89 -9.01
N LYS A 185 17.69 27.35 -10.07
CA LYS A 185 17.91 25.90 -10.21
C LYS A 185 19.20 25.58 -10.92
N GLN A 186 19.84 24.51 -10.51
CA GLN A 186 21.08 24.02 -11.10
C GLN A 186 20.90 22.59 -11.61
N VAL A 187 21.42 22.31 -12.80
CA VAL A 187 21.43 20.94 -13.34
C VAL A 187 22.46 20.11 -12.59
N LYS A 188 22.07 18.91 -12.19
CA LYS A 188 22.90 17.92 -11.52
C LYS A 188 22.98 16.64 -12.32
N SER A 189 24.01 15.83 -12.07
CA SER A 189 24.18 14.54 -12.73
C SER A 189 23.32 13.45 -12.09
N GLN A 190 23.00 12.42 -12.88
CA GLN A 190 22.33 11.21 -12.38
C GLN A 190 23.16 10.51 -11.29
N LYS A 191 24.49 10.57 -11.42
CA LYS A 191 25.40 9.99 -10.43
C LYS A 191 25.27 10.67 -9.05
N GLU A 192 25.23 12.01 -9.01
CA GLU A 192 25.03 12.75 -7.74
C GLU A 192 23.70 12.37 -7.08
N LEU A 193 22.63 12.18 -7.87
CA LEU A 193 21.33 11.72 -7.34
C LEU A 193 21.42 10.31 -6.75
N HIS A 194 22.09 9.38 -7.44
CA HIS A 194 22.28 8.00 -6.98
C HIS A 194 23.21 7.94 -5.75
N ASP A 195 24.22 8.81 -5.67
CA ASP A 195 25.10 8.88 -4.50
C ASP A 195 24.35 9.40 -3.27
N LEU A 196 23.41 10.35 -3.46
CA LEU A 196 22.56 10.85 -2.37
C LEU A 196 21.51 9.83 -1.91
N PHE A 197 20.84 9.15 -2.85
CA PHE A 197 19.80 8.19 -2.59
C PHE A 197 20.21 6.76 -3.00
N PRO A 198 21.07 6.08 -2.24
CA PRO A 198 21.25 4.66 -2.43
C PRO A 198 19.90 3.95 -2.28
N PHE A 199 19.54 3.15 -3.28
CA PHE A 199 18.20 2.61 -3.39
C PHE A 199 18.22 1.09 -3.55
N HIS A 200 17.30 0.41 -2.89
CA HIS A 200 17.04 -1.01 -3.11
C HIS A 200 15.55 -1.29 -3.08
N ALA A 201 15.04 -2.05 -4.05
CA ALA A 201 13.66 -2.45 -4.13
C ALA A 201 13.52 -3.97 -4.04
N ILE A 202 12.62 -4.41 -3.15
CA ILE A 202 12.24 -5.82 -3.01
C ILE A 202 10.81 -5.94 -3.55
N PRO A 203 10.60 -6.47 -4.78
CA PRO A 203 9.29 -6.54 -5.41
C PRO A 203 8.38 -7.59 -4.76
N ALA A 204 7.07 -7.48 -4.99
CA ALA A 204 6.07 -8.45 -4.52
C ALA A 204 6.24 -9.83 -5.17
N GLU A 205 6.50 -9.86 -6.48
CA GLU A 205 6.80 -11.10 -7.21
C GLU A 205 8.24 -11.50 -6.95
N ARG A 206 8.41 -12.50 -6.10
CA ARG A 206 9.71 -13.09 -5.77
C ARG A 206 9.73 -14.50 -6.35
N VAL A 207 10.32 -14.65 -7.53
CA VAL A 207 10.47 -15.96 -8.15
C VAL A 207 11.28 -16.87 -7.23
N LEU A 208 10.64 -17.92 -6.73
CA LEU A 208 11.20 -18.89 -5.79
C LEU A 208 11.65 -20.17 -6.53
N GLY A 209 12.02 -20.04 -7.81
CA GLY A 209 12.50 -21.16 -8.65
C GLY A 209 13.90 -21.62 -8.22
N GLU A 210 14.13 -22.94 -8.31
CA GLU A 210 15.47 -23.54 -8.13
C GLU A 210 16.45 -23.14 -9.23
N ASP A 211 15.97 -22.52 -10.33
CA ASP A 211 16.74 -22.22 -11.54
C ASP A 211 17.33 -20.80 -11.60
N ASP A 212 17.15 -19.96 -10.57
CA ASP A 212 17.82 -18.65 -10.49
C ASP A 212 19.30 -18.80 -10.11
N ALA A 213 20.04 -19.60 -10.89
CA ALA A 213 21.46 -19.83 -10.71
C ALA A 213 22.33 -18.57 -10.93
N HIS A 214 21.75 -17.49 -11.48
CA HIS A 214 22.51 -16.27 -11.80
C HIS A 214 22.28 -15.10 -10.83
N ASN A 215 21.32 -15.19 -9.88
CA ASN A 215 21.06 -14.13 -8.91
C ASN A 215 20.69 -14.68 -7.52
N SER A 216 21.45 -15.60 -6.96
CA SER A 216 21.23 -15.98 -5.57
C SER A 216 21.66 -14.80 -4.67
N SER A 217 20.70 -14.12 -4.08
CA SER A 217 20.95 -13.03 -3.11
C SER A 217 21.86 -13.49 -1.96
N LEU A 218 21.83 -14.77 -1.61
CA LEU A 218 22.71 -15.38 -0.63
C LEU A 218 24.15 -15.47 -1.16
N GLY A 219 24.34 -15.93 -2.39
CA GLY A 219 25.66 -16.01 -3.00
C GLY A 219 26.31 -14.64 -3.19
N SER A 220 25.53 -13.63 -3.62
CA SER A 220 26.03 -12.25 -3.74
C SER A 220 26.33 -11.61 -2.39
N LEU A 221 25.53 -11.88 -1.34
CA LEU A 221 25.83 -11.43 0.01
C LEU A 221 27.16 -12.02 0.51
N ILE A 222 27.32 -13.34 0.39
CA ILE A 222 28.55 -14.02 0.83
C ILE A 222 29.75 -13.52 0.01
N SER A 223 29.60 -13.33 -1.31
CA SER A 223 30.65 -12.73 -2.15
C SER A 223 31.00 -11.32 -1.67
N SER A 224 30.06 -10.49 -1.27
CA SER A 224 30.36 -9.16 -0.75
C SER A 224 31.20 -9.18 0.52
N PHE A 225 31.09 -10.22 1.38
CA PHE A 225 31.98 -10.41 2.52
C PHE A 225 33.42 -10.78 2.10
N PHE A 226 33.58 -11.51 0.98
CA PHE A 226 34.90 -11.82 0.46
C PHE A 226 35.60 -10.63 -0.18
N ASP A 227 34.84 -9.66 -0.69
CA ASP A 227 35.37 -8.43 -1.29
C ASP A 227 35.77 -7.38 -0.24
N MET A 228 35.40 -7.57 1.03
CA MET A 228 35.79 -6.67 2.13
C MET A 228 37.27 -6.77 2.48
N SER A 229 37.87 -5.64 2.84
CA SER A 229 39.22 -5.63 3.38
C SER A 229 39.27 -6.28 4.79
N GLU A 230 40.39 -6.89 5.15
CA GLU A 230 40.56 -7.54 6.47
C GLU A 230 40.36 -6.56 7.64
N ALA A 231 40.49 -5.24 7.40
CA ALA A 231 40.32 -4.20 8.42
C ALA A 231 38.82 -3.85 8.67
N GLU A 232 37.95 -4.23 7.77
CA GLU A 232 36.50 -3.94 7.83
C GLU A 232 35.66 -5.11 8.38
N LEU A 233 36.33 -6.25 8.63
CA LEU A 233 35.70 -7.48 9.11
C LEU A 233 35.92 -7.68 10.60
N ASP A 234 34.96 -8.31 11.26
CA ASP A 234 35.19 -8.87 12.59
C ASP A 234 36.42 -9.78 12.56
N PRO A 235 37.36 -9.69 13.54
CA PRO A 235 38.60 -10.46 13.54
C PRO A 235 38.42 -11.97 13.32
N ASP A 236 37.37 -12.56 13.89
CA ASP A 236 37.06 -13.98 13.73
C ASP A 236 36.62 -14.32 12.30
N VAL A 237 35.80 -13.44 11.69
CA VAL A 237 35.34 -13.59 10.31
C VAL A 237 36.47 -13.36 9.31
N ALA A 238 37.35 -12.39 9.57
CA ALA A 238 38.53 -12.11 8.74
C ALA A 238 39.47 -13.31 8.69
N GLU A 239 39.71 -13.98 9.84
CA GLU A 239 40.55 -15.17 9.90
C GLU A 239 39.96 -16.35 9.12
N GLU A 240 38.66 -16.57 9.23
CA GLU A 240 37.95 -17.63 8.45
C GLU A 240 38.00 -17.37 6.95
N ILE A 241 37.79 -16.14 6.51
CA ILE A 241 37.90 -15.77 5.09
C ILE A 241 39.31 -15.97 4.57
N LYS A 242 40.31 -15.62 5.35
CA LYS A 242 41.72 -15.85 5.00
C LYS A 242 42.04 -17.35 4.86
N ARG A 243 41.50 -18.17 5.75
CA ARG A 243 41.61 -19.64 5.67
C ARG A 243 40.97 -20.16 4.38
N LEU A 244 39.76 -19.70 4.05
CA LEU A 244 39.05 -20.08 2.81
C LEU A 244 39.84 -19.69 1.57
N ARG A 245 40.36 -18.46 1.49
CA ARG A 245 41.21 -18.01 0.35
C ARG A 245 42.43 -18.93 0.20
N SER A 246 43.11 -19.29 1.28
CA SER A 246 44.26 -20.17 1.22
C SER A 246 43.94 -21.60 0.75
N ILE A 247 42.76 -22.13 1.13
CA ILE A 247 42.28 -23.44 0.69
C ILE A 247 42.01 -23.43 -0.81
N VAL A 248 41.35 -22.39 -1.32
CA VAL A 248 41.03 -22.28 -2.75
C VAL A 248 42.25 -22.08 -3.62
N GLU A 249 43.24 -21.26 -3.16
CA GLU A 249 44.54 -21.15 -3.87
C GLU A 249 45.25 -22.48 -3.97
N LYS A 250 45.27 -23.25 -2.88
CA LYS A 250 45.85 -24.58 -2.87
C LYS A 250 45.12 -25.53 -3.82
N THR A 251 43.78 -25.53 -3.75
CA THR A 251 42.92 -26.35 -4.62
C THR A 251 43.13 -25.99 -6.09
N ASN A 252 43.22 -24.69 -6.43
CA ASN A 252 43.53 -24.24 -7.78
C ASN A 252 44.85 -24.78 -8.30
N LYS A 253 45.90 -24.76 -7.50
CA LYS A 253 47.21 -25.32 -7.89
C LYS A 253 47.14 -26.82 -8.11
N ASP A 254 46.43 -27.55 -7.28
CA ASP A 254 46.26 -28.99 -7.37
C ASP A 254 45.41 -29.38 -8.64
N VAL A 255 44.29 -28.67 -8.87
CA VAL A 255 43.44 -28.88 -10.07
C VAL A 255 44.21 -28.55 -11.36
N GLN A 256 44.96 -27.46 -11.38
CA GLN A 256 45.80 -27.08 -12.53
C GLN A 256 46.88 -28.11 -12.80
N LYS A 257 47.51 -28.64 -11.77
CA LYS A 257 48.52 -29.70 -11.92
C LYS A 257 47.91 -30.96 -12.53
N GLN A 258 46.79 -31.44 -11.96
CA GLN A 258 46.12 -32.64 -12.48
C GLN A 258 45.58 -32.44 -13.88
N SER A 259 45.01 -31.28 -14.23
CA SER A 259 44.52 -30.93 -15.54
C SER A 259 45.68 -30.92 -16.57
N ASN A 260 46.83 -30.39 -16.21
CA ASN A 260 48.03 -30.42 -17.05
C ASN A 260 48.57 -31.84 -17.23
N GLU A 261 48.54 -32.72 -16.22
CA GLU A 261 48.91 -34.13 -16.34
C GLU A 261 47.99 -34.88 -17.31
N ILE A 262 46.66 -34.67 -17.23
CA ILE A 262 45.68 -35.26 -18.15
C ILE A 262 45.93 -34.74 -19.57
N LEU A 263 46.08 -33.42 -19.76
CA LEU A 263 46.34 -32.84 -21.07
C LEU A 263 47.67 -33.34 -21.66
N SER A 264 48.71 -33.44 -20.89
CA SER A 264 50.00 -33.98 -21.30
C SER A 264 49.86 -35.42 -21.81
N SER A 265 49.01 -36.23 -21.17
CA SER A 265 48.67 -37.59 -21.64
C SER A 265 47.95 -37.59 -23.00
N VAL A 266 46.97 -36.69 -23.17
CA VAL A 266 46.22 -36.55 -24.42
C VAL A 266 47.09 -36.01 -25.55
N VAL A 267 47.91 -34.99 -25.29
CA VAL A 267 48.83 -34.37 -26.26
C VAL A 267 49.91 -35.35 -26.70
N ASN A 268 50.48 -36.11 -25.79
CA ASN A 268 51.46 -37.14 -26.15
C ASN A 268 50.87 -38.22 -27.07
N ASN A 269 49.60 -38.56 -26.91
CA ASN A 269 48.90 -39.48 -27.83
C ASN A 269 48.53 -38.86 -29.20
N SER A 270 48.47 -37.52 -29.27
CA SER A 270 48.12 -36.77 -30.49
C SER A 270 49.33 -36.42 -31.39
N ILE A 271 50.55 -36.60 -30.90
CA ILE A 271 51.80 -36.32 -31.63
C ILE A 271 51.86 -37.08 -32.97
N GLY A 272 51.24 -38.27 -33.06
CA GLY A 272 51.15 -39.05 -34.27
C GLY A 272 50.35 -38.40 -35.41
N PHE A 273 49.58 -37.33 -35.13
CA PHE A 273 48.82 -36.54 -36.13
C PHE A 273 49.57 -35.28 -36.58
N GLY A 274 50.82 -35.06 -36.14
CA GLY A 274 51.67 -33.96 -36.60
C GLY A 274 51.42 -32.59 -35.99
N TYR A 275 50.64 -32.51 -34.89
CA TYR A 275 50.34 -31.23 -34.19
C TYR A 275 50.24 -31.47 -32.67
N PRO A 276 50.79 -30.60 -31.82
CA PRO A 276 51.55 -29.37 -32.12
C PRO A 276 53.03 -29.65 -32.37
N ASN A 277 53.73 -28.74 -33.11
CA ASN A 277 55.18 -28.81 -33.28
C ASN A 277 55.86 -28.58 -31.92
N ILE A 278 56.54 -29.61 -31.39
CA ILE A 278 57.04 -29.70 -30.00
C ILE A 278 58.10 -28.66 -29.71
N GLU A 279 58.74 -28.07 -30.73
CA GLU A 279 59.82 -27.10 -30.56
C GLU A 279 59.37 -25.64 -30.36
N GLU A 280 58.14 -25.27 -30.69
CA GLU A 280 57.72 -23.87 -30.68
C GLU A 280 56.68 -23.49 -29.62
N LEU A 281 55.82 -24.38 -29.17
CA LEU A 281 54.75 -24.06 -28.21
C LEU A 281 54.42 -25.25 -27.29
N LYS A 282 54.52 -25.03 -25.97
CA LYS A 282 53.99 -25.98 -24.97
C LYS A 282 52.55 -25.65 -24.70
N LEU A 283 51.66 -26.55 -25.04
CA LEU A 283 50.25 -26.48 -24.64
C LEU A 283 50.12 -26.72 -23.13
N GLY A 284 49.52 -25.78 -22.44
CA GLY A 284 49.16 -25.89 -21.04
C GLY A 284 47.70 -25.49 -20.84
N VAL A 285 47.00 -26.13 -19.93
CA VAL A 285 45.66 -25.72 -19.48
C VAL A 285 45.81 -24.82 -18.28
N THR A 286 45.26 -23.63 -18.33
CA THR A 286 45.11 -22.76 -17.17
C THR A 286 43.69 -22.90 -16.65
N THR A 287 43.51 -23.50 -15.49
CA THR A 287 42.23 -23.62 -14.81
C THR A 287 42.23 -22.65 -13.67
N GLN A 288 41.32 -21.72 -13.67
CA GLN A 288 41.17 -20.74 -12.58
C GLN A 288 39.77 -20.94 -11.97
N LEU A 289 39.73 -21.43 -10.75
CA LEU A 289 38.51 -21.48 -9.95
C LEU A 289 38.34 -20.11 -9.31
N SER A 290 37.35 -19.38 -9.74
CA SER A 290 36.94 -18.13 -9.09
C SER A 290 36.14 -18.47 -7.83
N ILE A 291 36.58 -17.99 -6.67
CA ILE A 291 35.82 -18.12 -5.43
C ILE A 291 34.47 -17.45 -5.59
N ASP A 292 34.44 -16.26 -6.19
CA ASP A 292 33.24 -15.47 -6.39
C ASP A 292 32.20 -16.20 -7.24
N ASP A 293 32.60 -16.80 -8.35
CA ASP A 293 31.69 -17.53 -9.23
C ASP A 293 31.14 -18.81 -8.56
N GLN A 294 31.98 -19.50 -7.80
CA GLN A 294 31.57 -20.71 -7.08
C GLN A 294 30.60 -20.36 -5.93
N ILE A 295 30.87 -19.32 -5.17
CA ILE A 295 30.02 -18.89 -4.06
C ILE A 295 28.73 -18.28 -4.59
N LYS A 296 28.80 -17.38 -5.59
CA LYS A 296 27.62 -16.75 -6.20
C LYS A 296 26.65 -17.76 -6.79
N ASN A 297 27.18 -18.77 -7.49
CA ASN A 297 26.35 -19.68 -8.28
C ASN A 297 26.02 -21.01 -7.60
N GLN A 298 26.75 -21.40 -6.55
CA GLN A 298 26.59 -22.73 -5.94
C GLN A 298 26.22 -22.72 -4.46
N THR A 299 26.17 -21.55 -3.80
CA THR A 299 25.74 -21.48 -2.41
C THR A 299 24.23 -21.70 -2.30
N LYS A 300 23.83 -22.78 -1.64
CA LYS A 300 22.43 -23.13 -1.42
C LYS A 300 22.13 -23.15 0.08
N LEU A 301 20.97 -22.61 0.45
CA LEU A 301 20.48 -22.71 1.80
C LEU A 301 20.07 -24.16 2.10
N SER A 302 20.58 -24.72 3.17
CA SER A 302 20.19 -26.03 3.67
C SER A 302 19.86 -25.96 5.16
N TYR A 303 18.96 -26.82 5.63
CA TYR A 303 18.58 -26.94 7.03
C TYR A 303 19.34 -28.08 7.66
N ILE A 304 20.08 -27.79 8.72
CA ILE A 304 20.86 -28.79 9.46
C ILE A 304 20.03 -29.27 10.63
N SER A 305 19.77 -30.57 10.70
CA SER A 305 19.13 -31.19 11.86
C SER A 305 20.10 -31.20 13.05
N GLY A 306 19.69 -30.65 14.20
CA GLY A 306 20.51 -30.59 15.42
C GLY A 306 20.94 -31.95 15.99
N THR A 307 20.39 -33.07 15.51
CA THR A 307 20.64 -34.42 16.05
C THR A 307 21.32 -35.39 15.09
N ALA A 308 21.41 -35.10 13.80
CA ALA A 308 21.80 -36.11 12.81
C ALA A 308 22.89 -35.70 11.80
N ASN A 309 23.50 -34.53 11.86
CA ASN A 309 24.42 -34.05 10.81
C ASN A 309 23.89 -34.15 9.36
N GLU A 310 22.58 -34.29 9.22
CA GLU A 310 21.91 -34.37 7.93
C GLU A 310 21.37 -32.99 7.55
N SER A 311 21.61 -32.61 6.29
CA SER A 311 21.09 -31.35 5.76
C SER A 311 19.91 -31.62 4.83
N LEU A 312 18.82 -30.88 5.01
CA LEU A 312 17.65 -30.90 4.15
C LEU A 312 17.71 -29.71 3.18
N PRO A 313 17.40 -29.91 1.88
CA PRO A 313 17.38 -28.80 0.94
C PRO A 313 16.29 -27.80 1.26
N SER A 314 16.46 -26.56 0.79
CA SER A 314 15.50 -25.46 1.01
C SER A 314 14.08 -25.78 0.52
N SER A 315 13.93 -26.72 -0.45
CA SER A 315 12.64 -27.20 -0.97
C SER A 315 11.72 -27.80 0.10
N HIS A 316 12.27 -28.26 1.23
CA HIS A 316 11.48 -28.81 2.33
C HIS A 316 10.78 -27.75 3.20
N ASN A 317 11.09 -26.48 3.06
CA ASN A 317 10.37 -25.41 3.76
C ASN A 317 9.24 -24.81 2.95
N GLY A 318 8.18 -24.40 3.68
CA GLY A 318 7.08 -23.65 3.07
C GLY A 318 7.54 -22.31 2.46
N LEU A 319 6.85 -21.87 1.42
CA LEU A 319 7.15 -20.65 0.66
C LEU A 319 7.30 -19.40 1.54
N GLY A 320 6.51 -19.29 2.62
CA GLY A 320 6.57 -18.15 3.53
C GLY A 320 7.91 -18.01 4.26
N TYR A 321 8.49 -19.11 4.73
CA TYR A 321 9.82 -19.10 5.37
C TYR A 321 10.92 -18.78 4.37
N LYS A 322 10.88 -19.37 3.18
CA LYS A 322 11.85 -19.07 2.11
C LYS A 322 11.83 -17.58 1.76
N ASN A 323 10.63 -17.02 1.63
CA ASN A 323 10.46 -15.60 1.31
C ASN A 323 11.01 -14.69 2.42
N LEU A 324 10.73 -15.01 3.69
CA LEU A 324 11.26 -14.25 4.83
C LEU A 324 12.78 -14.28 4.86
N ILE A 325 13.39 -15.45 4.78
CA ILE A 325 14.85 -15.62 4.78
C ILE A 325 15.49 -14.88 3.61
N LYS A 326 14.91 -14.98 2.39
CA LYS A 326 15.40 -14.23 1.23
C LYS A 326 15.36 -12.71 1.48
N MET A 327 14.28 -12.21 2.09
CA MET A 327 14.21 -10.79 2.46
C MET A 327 15.29 -10.42 3.48
N GLU A 328 15.49 -11.20 4.55
CA GLU A 328 16.50 -10.93 5.54
C GLU A 328 17.91 -10.82 4.93
N PHE A 329 18.25 -11.70 3.97
CA PHE A 329 19.53 -11.61 3.26
C PHE A 329 19.62 -10.36 2.37
N LEU A 330 18.56 -9.98 1.66
CA LEU A 330 18.55 -8.77 0.85
C LEU A 330 18.70 -7.50 1.71
N LEU A 331 18.01 -7.47 2.85
CA LEU A 331 18.12 -6.38 3.82
C LEU A 331 19.54 -6.27 4.38
N ALA A 332 20.15 -7.41 4.74
CA ALA A 332 21.51 -7.45 5.25
C ALA A 332 22.54 -7.01 4.20
N ALA A 333 22.37 -7.46 2.94
CA ALA A 333 23.24 -7.04 1.83
C ALA A 333 23.17 -5.54 1.60
N PHE A 334 21.97 -4.97 1.57
CA PHE A 334 21.77 -3.52 1.39
C PHE A 334 22.37 -2.71 2.54
N ALA A 335 22.09 -3.11 3.79
CA ALA A 335 22.64 -2.42 4.97
C ALA A 335 24.18 -2.40 4.95
N LYS A 336 24.83 -3.50 4.58
CA LYS A 336 26.28 -3.59 4.45
C LYS A 336 26.84 -2.75 3.29
N ASP A 337 26.12 -2.68 2.15
CA ASP A 337 26.52 -1.80 1.05
C ASP A 337 26.51 -0.32 1.49
N ILE A 338 25.50 0.09 2.26
CA ILE A 338 25.42 1.45 2.80
C ILE A 338 26.59 1.77 3.74
N GLU A 339 26.93 0.85 4.65
CA GLU A 339 28.09 1.06 5.56
C GLU A 339 29.41 1.24 4.80
N LYS A 340 29.63 0.48 3.72
CA LYS A 340 30.84 0.57 2.90
C LYS A 340 31.01 1.92 2.19
N ARG A 341 29.92 2.65 1.92
CA ARG A 341 30.00 3.92 1.18
C ARG A 341 30.77 5.00 1.91
N GLY A 342 30.74 5.02 3.25
CA GLY A 342 31.53 5.94 4.09
C GLY A 342 31.21 7.43 3.88
N VAL A 343 30.15 7.76 3.13
CA VAL A 343 29.69 9.12 2.83
C VAL A 343 28.27 9.28 3.31
N ALA A 344 27.97 10.40 3.98
CA ALA A 344 26.63 10.69 4.44
C ALA A 344 25.66 10.77 3.24
N CYS A 345 24.57 9.97 3.29
CA CYS A 345 23.57 9.80 2.26
C CYS A 345 22.19 9.51 2.88
N VAL A 346 21.16 9.44 2.06
CA VAL A 346 19.79 9.10 2.46
C VAL A 346 19.39 7.76 1.81
N PRO A 347 19.69 6.62 2.46
CA PRO A 347 19.39 5.31 1.89
C PRO A 347 17.90 5.02 1.93
N LEU A 348 17.36 4.55 0.79
CA LEU A 348 15.94 4.27 0.59
C LEU A 348 15.74 2.77 0.32
N LEU A 349 14.94 2.11 1.15
CA LEU A 349 14.57 0.72 1.02
C LEU A 349 13.09 0.59 0.72
N PHE A 350 12.73 -0.05 -0.40
CA PHE A 350 11.35 -0.28 -0.79
C PHE A 350 11.01 -1.77 -0.73
N ILE A 351 9.94 -2.12 -0.02
CA ILE A 351 9.47 -3.50 0.10
C ILE A 351 8.01 -3.55 -0.32
N GLU A 352 7.75 -4.24 -1.44
CA GLU A 352 6.39 -4.43 -1.91
C GLU A 352 5.79 -5.72 -1.33
N GLU A 353 4.59 -5.57 -0.76
CA GLU A 353 3.74 -6.66 -0.29
C GLU A 353 4.51 -7.77 0.44
N PRO A 354 5.21 -7.44 1.55
CA PRO A 354 6.02 -8.43 2.27
C PRO A 354 5.20 -9.64 2.74
N GLU A 355 3.88 -9.46 2.90
CA GLU A 355 2.93 -10.50 3.27
C GLU A 355 2.79 -11.65 2.28
N SER A 356 3.26 -11.49 1.04
CA SER A 356 3.13 -12.52 0.01
C SER A 356 3.68 -13.86 0.48
N HIS A 357 2.81 -14.86 0.51
CA HIS A 357 3.07 -16.22 1.01
C HIS A 357 3.39 -16.35 2.51
N MET A 358 3.28 -15.28 3.32
CA MET A 358 3.52 -15.35 4.76
C MET A 358 2.26 -15.67 5.55
N HIS A 359 2.41 -16.54 6.55
CA HIS A 359 1.34 -16.74 7.54
C HIS A 359 1.09 -15.44 8.35
N PRO A 360 -0.16 -15.12 8.73
CA PRO A 360 -0.49 -13.90 9.48
C PRO A 360 0.42 -13.58 10.68
N GLN A 361 0.80 -14.60 11.46
CA GLN A 361 1.72 -14.42 12.59
C GLN A 361 3.12 -13.96 12.16
N MET A 362 3.61 -14.45 11.00
CA MET A 362 4.90 -14.03 10.45
C MET A 362 4.83 -12.59 9.94
N GLN A 363 3.70 -12.17 9.36
CA GLN A 363 3.48 -10.79 8.92
C GLN A 363 3.57 -9.81 10.10
N THR A 364 2.91 -10.17 11.23
CA THR A 364 2.98 -9.39 12.47
C THR A 364 4.41 -9.32 13.02
N ALA A 365 5.10 -10.46 13.08
CA ALA A 365 6.49 -10.51 13.57
C ALA A 365 7.44 -9.70 12.67
N PHE A 366 7.31 -9.81 11.35
CA PHE A 366 8.10 -9.04 10.39
C PHE A 366 7.91 -7.53 10.59
N ALA A 367 6.65 -7.05 10.63
CA ALA A 367 6.36 -5.63 10.81
C ALA A 367 6.88 -5.08 12.15
N ALA A 368 6.79 -5.88 13.23
CA ALA A 368 7.24 -5.47 14.56
C ALA A 368 8.78 -5.44 14.71
N TYR A 369 9.49 -6.22 13.91
CA TYR A 369 10.93 -6.42 14.09
C TYR A 369 11.80 -5.74 13.04
N LEU A 370 11.23 -5.33 11.90
CA LEU A 370 11.96 -4.79 10.74
C LEU A 370 12.95 -3.66 11.11
N GLU A 371 12.48 -2.62 11.79
CA GLU A 371 13.32 -1.49 12.17
C GLU A 371 14.47 -1.92 13.11
N LYS A 372 14.16 -2.75 14.10
CA LYS A 372 15.17 -3.29 15.02
C LYS A 372 16.19 -4.18 14.31
N PHE A 373 15.76 -4.87 13.27
CA PHE A 373 16.65 -5.70 12.46
C PHE A 373 17.63 -4.83 11.67
N LEU A 374 17.14 -3.79 11.02
CA LEU A 374 17.99 -2.84 10.28
C LEU A 374 18.95 -2.08 11.20
N ASP A 375 18.52 -1.66 12.39
CA ASP A 375 19.37 -1.00 13.38
C ASP A 375 20.50 -1.89 13.93
N LYS A 376 20.36 -3.22 13.86
CA LYS A 376 21.42 -4.16 14.21
C LYS A 376 22.44 -4.37 13.10
N LEU A 377 22.05 -4.10 11.87
CA LEU A 377 22.88 -4.36 10.68
C LEU A 377 23.69 -3.15 10.27
N SER A 378 23.23 -1.93 10.59
CA SER A 378 23.88 -0.69 10.17
C SER A 378 23.60 0.43 11.17
N ASP A 379 24.62 1.24 11.46
CA ASP A 379 24.49 2.49 12.22
C ASP A 379 23.84 3.61 11.38
N VAL A 380 23.88 3.48 10.05
CA VAL A 380 23.24 4.43 9.14
C VAL A 380 21.74 4.18 9.12
N LYS A 381 20.95 5.23 9.36
CA LYS A 381 19.49 5.14 9.33
C LYS A 381 18.98 4.94 7.92
N ILE A 382 18.33 3.80 7.68
CA ILE A 382 17.68 3.46 6.39
C ILE A 382 16.22 3.85 6.47
N GLN A 383 15.75 4.70 5.55
CA GLN A 383 14.32 5.01 5.41
C GLN A 383 13.63 3.93 4.60
N THR A 384 12.67 3.25 5.23
CA THR A 384 11.99 2.10 4.65
C THR A 384 10.58 2.46 4.20
N PHE A 385 10.22 2.04 3.00
CA PHE A 385 8.88 2.18 2.43
C PHE A 385 8.27 0.79 2.25
N LEU A 386 7.10 0.61 2.80
CA LEU A 386 6.33 -0.63 2.70
C LEU A 386 5.03 -0.37 1.95
N THR A 387 4.67 -1.23 1.00
CA THR A 387 3.28 -1.34 0.54
C THR A 387 2.68 -2.62 1.09
N SER A 388 1.43 -2.57 1.50
CA SER A 388 0.77 -3.76 2.03
C SER A 388 -0.73 -3.75 1.80
N HIS A 389 -1.28 -4.96 1.62
CA HIS A 389 -2.70 -5.27 1.65
C HIS A 389 -3.08 -6.07 2.92
N SER A 390 -2.13 -6.25 3.83
CA SER A 390 -2.34 -7.01 5.06
C SER A 390 -2.88 -6.15 6.20
N ALA A 391 -4.03 -6.52 6.71
CA ALA A 391 -4.56 -5.97 7.96
C ALA A 391 -3.63 -6.26 9.16
N HIS A 392 -2.84 -7.34 9.12
CA HIS A 392 -1.90 -7.70 10.18
C HIS A 392 -0.69 -6.76 10.22
N ILE A 393 -0.13 -6.42 9.06
CA ILE A 393 0.96 -5.44 8.96
C ILE A 393 0.45 -4.06 9.36
N ALA A 394 -0.68 -3.61 8.78
CA ALA A 394 -1.25 -2.30 9.07
C ALA A 394 -1.60 -2.12 10.56
N ASN A 395 -2.02 -3.20 11.23
CA ASN A 395 -2.36 -3.19 12.65
C ASN A 395 -1.13 -3.17 13.58
N THR A 396 0.00 -3.70 13.10
CA THR A 396 1.24 -3.80 13.89
C THR A 396 2.02 -2.48 13.83
N MET A 397 1.94 -1.76 12.72
CA MET A 397 2.65 -0.50 12.54
C MET A 397 2.00 0.64 13.33
N GLU A 398 2.80 1.61 13.75
CA GLU A 398 2.32 2.81 14.39
C GLU A 398 1.44 3.63 13.44
N PHE A 399 0.33 4.14 13.95
CA PHE A 399 -0.66 4.90 13.17
C PHE A 399 -0.04 6.10 12.42
N ALA A 400 0.92 6.78 13.05
CA ALA A 400 1.64 7.91 12.47
C ALA A 400 2.46 7.54 11.22
N LYS A 401 2.91 6.29 11.10
CA LYS A 401 3.71 5.78 9.97
C LYS A 401 2.86 5.42 8.74
N VAL A 402 1.54 5.39 8.89
CA VAL A 402 0.63 4.93 7.84
C VAL A 402 0.22 6.07 6.91
N ARG A 403 0.28 5.79 5.60
CA ARG A 403 -0.20 6.66 4.52
C ARG A 403 -1.29 5.91 3.75
N TYR A 404 -2.46 6.50 3.68
CA TYR A 404 -3.59 5.90 2.98
C TYR A 404 -3.67 6.39 1.54
N ALA A 405 -3.50 5.48 0.59
CA ALA A 405 -3.62 5.76 -0.83
C ALA A 405 -5.09 5.73 -1.25
N GLN A 406 -5.62 6.87 -1.66
CA GLN A 406 -7.01 7.04 -2.10
C GLN A 406 -7.09 7.45 -3.56
N LYS A 407 -7.91 6.75 -4.33
CA LYS A 407 -8.28 7.17 -5.70
C LYS A 407 -9.23 8.36 -5.65
N SER A 408 -8.99 9.37 -6.47
CA SER A 408 -9.83 10.55 -6.67
C SER A 408 -10.17 10.70 -8.15
N ASN A 409 -11.08 11.62 -8.49
CA ASN A 409 -11.43 11.93 -9.88
C ASN A 409 -10.25 12.42 -10.73
N THR A 410 -9.21 12.95 -10.08
CA THR A 410 -8.03 13.54 -10.72
C THR A 410 -6.76 12.71 -10.56
N GLY A 411 -6.85 11.48 -10.05
CA GLY A 411 -5.71 10.62 -9.79
C GLY A 411 -5.69 10.03 -8.39
N VAL A 412 -4.53 9.68 -7.88
CA VAL A 412 -4.35 9.13 -6.53
C VAL A 412 -3.73 10.18 -5.61
N ILE A 413 -4.22 10.24 -4.38
CA ILE A 413 -3.68 11.06 -3.29
C ILE A 413 -3.26 10.17 -2.12
N TYR A 414 -2.20 10.56 -1.42
CA TYR A 414 -1.76 9.90 -0.19
C TYR A 414 -2.17 10.74 1.02
N LYS A 415 -2.96 10.16 1.91
CA LYS A 415 -3.41 10.81 3.14
C LYS A 415 -2.59 10.34 4.33
N ASN A 416 -2.06 11.27 5.08
CA ASN A 416 -1.27 10.98 6.28
C ASN A 416 -2.18 10.75 7.49
N LEU A 417 -2.10 9.57 8.11
CA LEU A 417 -2.88 9.26 9.29
C LEU A 417 -2.41 10.07 10.54
N ASN A 418 -1.17 10.53 10.55
CA ASN A 418 -0.72 11.42 11.63
C ASN A 418 -1.47 12.77 11.62
N THR A 419 -1.61 13.37 10.43
CA THR A 419 -2.40 14.62 10.27
C THR A 419 -3.86 14.41 10.67
N PHE A 420 -4.44 13.24 10.34
CA PHE A 420 -5.77 12.90 10.84
C PHE A 420 -5.80 12.81 12.37
N ALA A 421 -4.78 12.20 12.97
CA ALA A 421 -4.67 12.04 14.42
C ALA A 421 -4.59 13.40 15.14
N GLU A 422 -3.77 14.31 14.63
CA GLU A 422 -3.63 15.68 15.16
C GLU A 422 -4.92 16.49 15.07
N ALA A 423 -5.67 16.31 13.97
CA ALA A 423 -6.96 16.99 13.76
C ALA A 423 -8.11 16.40 14.60
N ASN A 424 -7.97 15.18 15.14
CA ASN A 424 -9.04 14.45 15.86
C ASN A 424 -8.55 13.82 17.17
N PRO A 425 -7.92 14.55 18.09
CA PRO A 425 -7.26 13.98 19.27
C PRO A 425 -8.21 13.19 20.17
N ASP A 426 -9.47 13.61 20.32
CA ASP A 426 -10.46 12.97 21.19
C ASP A 426 -10.92 11.58 20.69
N ASN A 427 -10.82 11.32 19.39
CA ASN A 427 -11.31 10.08 18.77
C ASN A 427 -10.20 9.11 18.40
N VAL A 428 -8.97 9.58 18.23
CA VAL A 428 -7.84 8.79 17.72
C VAL A 428 -7.55 7.56 18.57
N ASP A 429 -7.46 7.70 19.89
CA ASP A 429 -7.17 6.58 20.77
C ASP A 429 -8.26 5.50 20.74
N PHE A 430 -9.52 5.94 20.61
CA PHE A 430 -10.64 5.02 20.44
C PHE A 430 -10.55 4.28 19.10
N ILE A 431 -10.32 5.01 18.00
CA ILE A 431 -10.18 4.44 16.66
C ILE A 431 -9.00 3.47 16.60
N ARG A 432 -7.83 3.84 17.13
CA ARG A 432 -6.63 2.97 17.17
C ARG A 432 -6.92 1.66 17.91
N LYS A 433 -7.49 1.72 19.11
CA LYS A 433 -7.85 0.52 19.89
C LYS A 433 -8.84 -0.36 19.14
N TYR A 434 -9.81 0.24 18.47
CA TYR A 434 -10.83 -0.50 17.73
C TYR A 434 -10.27 -1.15 16.46
N LEU A 435 -9.45 -0.44 15.69
CA LEU A 435 -8.76 -1.01 14.53
C LEU A 435 -7.87 -2.19 14.93
N THR A 436 -7.19 -2.09 16.07
CA THR A 436 -6.39 -3.20 16.63
C THR A 436 -7.24 -4.43 16.95
N LEU A 437 -8.46 -4.25 17.47
CA LEU A 437 -9.36 -5.34 17.85
C LEU A 437 -10.11 -5.95 16.65
N THR A 438 -10.52 -5.11 15.68
CA THR A 438 -11.44 -5.51 14.60
C THR A 438 -10.76 -5.72 13.25
N ARG A 439 -9.44 -5.62 13.19
CA ARG A 439 -8.60 -5.64 11.99
C ARG A 439 -8.74 -4.37 11.14
N CYS A 440 -7.68 -4.04 10.40
CA CYS A 440 -7.63 -2.85 9.54
C CYS A 440 -8.33 -3.05 8.18
N ASP A 441 -9.36 -3.90 8.11
CA ASP A 441 -10.07 -4.22 6.85
C ASP A 441 -10.67 -2.98 6.19
N LEU A 442 -10.97 -1.93 6.99
CA LEU A 442 -11.44 -0.63 6.48
C LEU A 442 -10.50 0.05 5.49
N PHE A 443 -9.19 -0.16 5.61
CA PHE A 443 -8.22 0.42 4.66
C PHE A 443 -8.31 -0.19 3.26
N PHE A 444 -8.86 -1.39 3.16
CA PHE A 444 -8.86 -2.18 1.93
C PHE A 444 -10.25 -2.32 1.32
N ALA A 445 -11.29 -2.10 2.11
CA ALA A 445 -12.68 -2.23 1.65
C ALA A 445 -13.16 -1.03 0.83
N ASP A 446 -14.01 -1.29 -0.14
CA ASP A 446 -14.67 -0.26 -0.95
C ASP A 446 -15.82 0.42 -0.20
N LYS A 447 -16.46 -0.32 0.69
CA LYS A 447 -17.62 0.09 1.47
C LYS A 447 -17.51 -0.43 2.89
N ALA A 448 -18.19 0.21 3.84
CA ALA A 448 -18.25 -0.22 5.22
C ALA A 448 -19.69 -0.44 5.67
N ILE A 449 -19.90 -1.42 6.55
CA ILE A 449 -21.16 -1.62 7.27
C ILE A 449 -20.83 -1.70 8.75
N PHE A 450 -21.33 -0.75 9.51
CA PHE A 450 -21.20 -0.75 10.96
C PHE A 450 -22.44 -1.34 11.58
N VAL A 451 -22.25 -2.31 12.47
CA VAL A 451 -23.30 -3.02 13.17
C VAL A 451 -23.08 -3.00 14.68
N GLU A 452 -24.13 -3.19 15.46
CA GLU A 452 -24.02 -3.17 16.91
C GLU A 452 -23.38 -4.42 17.49
N GLY A 453 -23.64 -5.57 16.90
CA GLY A 453 -23.17 -6.80 17.48
C GLY A 453 -23.13 -8.00 16.51
N SER A 454 -22.90 -9.16 17.11
CA SER A 454 -22.70 -10.42 16.40
C SER A 454 -23.96 -10.94 15.69
N SER A 455 -25.16 -10.58 16.16
CA SER A 455 -26.41 -10.98 15.50
C SER A 455 -26.54 -10.38 14.11
N GLU A 456 -26.32 -9.06 14.01
CA GLU A 456 -26.33 -8.33 12.74
C GLU A 456 -25.25 -8.88 11.82
N ARG A 457 -24.03 -9.06 12.33
CA ARG A 457 -22.91 -9.58 11.55
C ARG A 457 -23.19 -10.96 10.97
N LEU A 458 -23.82 -11.85 11.73
CA LEU A 458 -24.17 -13.19 11.27
C LEU A 458 -25.29 -13.18 10.23
N LEU A 459 -26.28 -12.30 10.39
CA LEU A 459 -27.45 -12.22 9.50
C LEU A 459 -27.19 -11.48 8.20
N LEU A 460 -26.25 -10.52 8.19
CA LEU A 460 -26.00 -9.65 7.03
C LEU A 460 -25.74 -10.40 5.72
N PRO A 461 -24.88 -11.42 5.64
CA PRO A 461 -24.64 -12.15 4.38
C PRO A 461 -25.91 -12.77 3.80
N ASP A 462 -26.75 -13.39 4.67
CA ASP A 462 -28.01 -13.99 4.26
C ASP A 462 -29.04 -12.91 3.85
N MET A 463 -29.11 -11.81 4.59
CA MET A 463 -29.98 -10.68 4.26
C MET A 463 -29.61 -10.03 2.93
N ILE A 464 -28.31 -9.84 2.65
CA ILE A 464 -27.84 -9.32 1.36
C ILE A 464 -28.26 -10.26 0.23
N GLY A 465 -28.01 -11.57 0.35
CA GLY A 465 -28.40 -12.55 -0.65
C GLY A 465 -29.92 -12.57 -0.93
N LYS A 466 -30.75 -12.43 0.11
CA LYS A 466 -32.22 -12.32 -0.03
C LYS A 466 -32.65 -11.02 -0.69
N CYS A 467 -32.03 -9.89 -0.35
CA CYS A 467 -32.31 -8.60 -1.00
C CYS A 467 -31.96 -8.65 -2.49
N GLU A 468 -30.87 -9.31 -2.87
CA GLU A 468 -30.48 -9.53 -4.27
C GLU A 468 -31.49 -10.42 -5.01
N SER A 469 -31.81 -11.57 -4.42
CA SER A 469 -32.73 -12.56 -5.02
C SER A 469 -34.14 -11.99 -5.22
N SER A 470 -34.60 -11.10 -4.34
CA SER A 470 -35.90 -10.45 -4.42
C SER A 470 -35.92 -9.22 -5.32
N GLY A 471 -34.80 -8.83 -5.93
CA GLY A 471 -34.72 -7.68 -6.85
C GLY A 471 -34.83 -6.32 -6.17
N ILE A 472 -34.65 -6.23 -4.85
CA ILE A 472 -34.72 -4.97 -4.08
C ILE A 472 -33.68 -3.96 -4.56
N PHE A 473 -32.51 -4.42 -4.98
CA PHE A 473 -31.43 -3.56 -5.49
C PHE A 473 -31.64 -3.11 -6.96
N GLY A 474 -32.72 -3.58 -7.62
CA GLY A 474 -32.98 -3.31 -9.03
C GLY A 474 -32.00 -4.04 -9.96
N ALA A 475 -31.92 -3.59 -11.21
CA ALA A 475 -30.96 -4.14 -12.17
C ALA A 475 -29.56 -3.58 -11.88
N CYS A 476 -28.85 -4.21 -10.96
CA CYS A 476 -27.46 -3.85 -10.64
C CYS A 476 -26.47 -4.70 -11.43
N LYS A 477 -25.51 -4.07 -12.12
CA LYS A 477 -24.46 -4.78 -12.87
C LYS A 477 -23.54 -5.58 -11.93
N TYR A 478 -23.32 -5.07 -10.72
CA TYR A 478 -22.47 -5.68 -9.71
C TYR A 478 -23.25 -5.78 -8.39
N PRO A 479 -23.71 -6.97 -8.00
CA PRO A 479 -24.43 -7.18 -6.75
C PRO A 479 -23.54 -6.87 -5.54
N LEU A 480 -24.15 -6.43 -4.43
CA LEU A 480 -23.41 -6.05 -3.21
C LEU A 480 -22.56 -7.21 -2.68
N SER A 481 -23.03 -8.45 -2.82
CA SER A 481 -22.30 -9.67 -2.43
C SER A 481 -20.99 -9.87 -3.22
N ALA A 482 -20.87 -9.30 -4.42
CA ALA A 482 -19.67 -9.33 -5.25
C ALA A 482 -18.77 -8.10 -5.05
N GLN A 483 -19.16 -7.16 -4.19
CA GLN A 483 -18.39 -5.96 -3.87
C GLN A 483 -17.56 -6.18 -2.60
N TYR A 484 -16.46 -5.45 -2.48
CA TYR A 484 -15.59 -5.58 -1.31
C TYR A 484 -16.07 -4.62 -0.20
N TYR A 485 -16.74 -5.16 0.81
CA TYR A 485 -17.20 -4.40 1.98
C TYR A 485 -16.68 -4.99 3.29
N ALA A 486 -16.37 -4.12 4.25
CA ALA A 486 -15.99 -4.49 5.61
C ALA A 486 -17.19 -4.38 6.56
N VAL A 487 -17.43 -5.42 7.36
CA VAL A 487 -18.43 -5.40 8.43
C VAL A 487 -17.74 -5.24 9.77
N ILE A 488 -18.04 -4.16 10.48
CA ILE A 488 -17.41 -3.80 11.74
C ILE A 488 -18.44 -3.77 12.86
N GLU A 489 -18.22 -4.60 13.87
CA GLU A 489 -19.02 -4.56 15.09
C GLU A 489 -18.55 -3.39 15.95
N ILE A 490 -19.38 -2.36 16.08
CA ILE A 490 -19.13 -1.22 16.96
C ILE A 490 -20.21 -1.23 18.05
N GLY A 491 -19.86 -1.66 19.26
CA GLY A 491 -20.84 -1.78 20.36
C GLY A 491 -21.74 -0.55 20.47
N GLY A 492 -23.00 -0.74 20.23
CA GLY A 492 -24.20 0.02 20.40
C GLY A 492 -24.19 1.54 20.18
N ALA A 493 -23.31 2.27 20.75
CA ALA A 493 -23.48 3.73 20.86
C ALA A 493 -22.32 4.55 20.29
N TYR A 494 -21.31 3.91 19.68
CA TYR A 494 -20.03 4.57 19.39
C TYR A 494 -19.71 4.79 17.92
N ALA A 495 -20.60 4.42 17.00
CA ALA A 495 -20.36 4.55 15.56
C ALA A 495 -20.08 6.00 15.13
N HIS A 496 -20.68 6.99 15.80
CA HIS A 496 -20.43 8.41 15.54
C HIS A 496 -18.95 8.81 15.68
N LYS A 497 -18.18 8.15 16.53
CA LYS A 497 -16.75 8.43 16.72
C LYS A 497 -15.90 8.04 15.50
N PHE A 498 -16.41 7.12 14.66
CA PHE A 498 -15.73 6.71 13.44
C PHE A 498 -16.07 7.56 12.22
N ILE A 499 -17.11 8.39 12.26
CA ILE A 499 -17.55 9.19 11.12
C ILE A 499 -16.41 10.06 10.55
N PRO A 500 -15.63 10.79 11.36
CA PRO A 500 -14.50 11.56 10.84
C PRO A 500 -13.45 10.67 10.12
N PHE A 501 -13.26 9.45 10.60
CA PHE A 501 -12.32 8.50 9.97
C PHE A 501 -12.87 7.93 8.66
N ILE A 502 -14.15 7.64 8.59
CA ILE A 502 -14.81 7.22 7.34
C ILE A 502 -14.76 8.33 6.30
N ASP A 503 -15.02 9.58 6.68
CA ASP A 503 -14.90 10.74 5.79
C ASP A 503 -13.45 10.92 5.32
N PHE A 504 -12.48 10.69 6.20
CA PHE A 504 -11.07 10.69 5.85
C PHE A 504 -10.75 9.59 4.83
N LEU A 505 -11.22 8.35 5.02
CA LEU A 505 -11.05 7.25 4.07
C LEU A 505 -11.86 7.47 2.77
N GLY A 506 -12.95 8.23 2.83
CA GLY A 506 -13.83 8.50 1.68
C GLY A 506 -14.65 7.29 1.21
N ALA A 507 -14.82 6.27 2.06
CA ALA A 507 -15.59 5.07 1.76
C ALA A 507 -17.06 5.26 2.16
N PRO A 508 -18.05 4.90 1.31
CA PRO A 508 -19.45 4.84 1.72
C PRO A 508 -19.63 3.90 2.91
N CYS A 509 -20.33 4.35 3.96
CA CYS A 509 -20.56 3.61 5.18
C CYS A 509 -22.03 3.57 5.56
N LEU A 510 -22.58 2.38 5.71
CA LEU A 510 -23.90 2.13 6.27
C LEU A 510 -23.76 1.83 7.77
N ILE A 511 -24.49 2.56 8.61
CA ILE A 511 -24.57 2.34 10.04
C ILE A 511 -25.94 1.73 10.35
N LEU A 512 -25.96 0.45 10.74
CA LEU A 512 -27.15 -0.23 11.23
C LEU A 512 -27.12 -0.24 12.77
N THR A 513 -28.06 0.42 13.41
CA THR A 513 -28.07 0.59 14.86
C THR A 513 -29.49 0.45 15.43
N ASP A 514 -29.59 0.15 16.72
CA ASP A 514 -30.85 -0.03 17.42
C ASP A 514 -31.43 1.31 17.88
N LEU A 515 -32.75 1.44 17.82
CA LEU A 515 -33.46 2.65 18.23
C LEU A 515 -33.37 2.85 19.75
N ASP A 516 -33.26 1.78 20.53
CA ASP A 516 -33.04 1.76 21.97
C ASP A 516 -33.89 2.76 22.76
N SER A 517 -35.20 2.68 22.59
CA SER A 517 -36.18 3.59 23.17
C SER A 517 -36.21 3.50 24.71
N VAL A 518 -36.14 4.67 25.35
CA VAL A 518 -36.17 4.82 26.80
C VAL A 518 -37.15 5.89 27.25
N ALA A 519 -37.69 5.72 28.46
CA ALA A 519 -38.50 6.74 29.13
C ALA A 519 -38.07 6.88 30.59
N ASP A 520 -38.30 8.09 31.13
CA ASP A 520 -38.06 8.38 32.53
C ASP A 520 -39.12 7.69 33.42
N ARG A 521 -38.67 6.86 34.35
CA ARG A 521 -39.53 6.11 35.28
C ARG A 521 -39.01 6.24 36.70
N LYS A 522 -39.93 6.28 37.68
CA LYS A 522 -39.55 6.27 39.08
C LYS A 522 -38.91 4.91 39.44
N GLY A 523 -37.67 4.94 39.89
CA GLY A 523 -36.94 3.78 40.38
C GLY A 523 -37.17 3.53 41.89
N LYS A 524 -36.53 2.50 42.45
CA LYS A 524 -36.50 2.24 43.87
C LYS A 524 -35.88 3.45 44.60
N GLY A 525 -36.63 4.02 45.57
CA GLY A 525 -36.23 5.21 46.33
C GLY A 525 -36.62 6.55 45.70
N GLY A 526 -37.53 6.61 44.74
CA GLY A 526 -38.09 7.82 44.15
C GLY A 526 -37.19 8.57 43.16
N LYS A 527 -35.97 8.09 42.89
CA LYS A 527 -35.07 8.65 41.88
C LYS A 527 -35.60 8.34 40.47
N ILE A 528 -35.57 9.33 39.58
CA ILE A 528 -35.89 9.14 38.15
C ILE A 528 -34.74 8.36 37.51
N VAL A 529 -35.06 7.25 36.84
CA VAL A 529 -34.12 6.44 36.10
C VAL A 529 -34.64 6.19 34.68
N LYS A 530 -33.78 6.23 33.69
CA LYS A 530 -34.13 5.86 32.31
C LYS A 530 -34.31 4.35 32.23
N LYS A 531 -35.48 3.91 31.79
CA LYS A 531 -35.78 2.48 31.56
C LYS A 531 -36.09 2.27 30.12
N SER A 532 -35.59 1.16 29.56
CA SER A 532 -35.95 0.67 28.22
C SER A 532 -37.44 0.34 28.21
N VAL A 533 -38.16 0.87 27.23
CA VAL A 533 -39.60 0.70 27.02
C VAL A 533 -39.88 0.41 25.53
N VAL A 534 -41.12 -0.04 25.25
CA VAL A 534 -41.58 -0.13 23.84
C VAL A 534 -41.58 1.24 23.20
N VAL A 535 -41.39 1.30 21.89
CA VAL A 535 -41.21 2.57 21.14
C VAL A 535 -42.40 3.53 21.32
N SER A 536 -43.65 3.00 21.36
CA SER A 536 -44.87 3.79 21.60
C SER A 536 -44.92 4.50 22.96
N GLN A 537 -44.15 4.04 23.94
CA GLN A 537 -44.02 4.62 25.28
C GLN A 537 -42.68 5.30 25.50
N GLY A 538 -41.83 5.33 24.48
CA GLY A 538 -40.50 5.93 24.52
C GLY A 538 -40.57 7.47 24.45
N GLU A 539 -39.70 8.13 25.22
CA GLU A 539 -39.57 9.57 25.21
C GLU A 539 -38.33 10.04 24.46
N THR A 540 -37.29 9.17 24.45
CA THR A 540 -36.00 9.45 23.83
C THR A 540 -35.28 8.11 23.53
N THR A 541 -34.06 8.18 22.99
CA THR A 541 -33.19 7.00 22.81
C THR A 541 -32.06 6.98 23.84
N SER A 542 -31.53 5.80 24.16
CA SER A 542 -30.24 5.65 24.85
C SER A 542 -29.04 5.61 23.91
N ASN A 543 -29.27 5.48 22.60
CA ASN A 543 -28.23 5.36 21.57
C ASN A 543 -27.55 6.71 21.29
N GLU A 544 -26.26 6.83 21.65
CA GLU A 544 -25.52 8.10 21.50
C GLU A 544 -25.22 8.43 20.03
N THR A 545 -25.09 7.43 19.15
CA THR A 545 -24.91 7.68 17.71
C THR A 545 -26.12 8.37 17.10
N ILE A 546 -27.35 7.92 17.43
CA ILE A 546 -28.59 8.56 16.97
C ILE A 546 -28.70 9.96 17.54
N LYS A 547 -28.40 10.15 18.83
CA LYS A 547 -28.44 11.49 19.45
C LYS A 547 -27.46 12.45 18.79
N TRP A 548 -26.22 12.01 18.57
CA TRP A 548 -25.20 12.79 17.84
C TRP A 548 -25.71 13.18 16.45
N TRP A 549 -26.33 12.24 15.73
CA TRP A 549 -26.86 12.47 14.39
C TRP A 549 -27.93 13.54 14.36
N VAL A 550 -28.91 13.47 15.28
CA VAL A 550 -30.00 14.45 15.39
C VAL A 550 -29.46 15.83 15.81
N ARG A 551 -28.49 15.89 16.75
CA ARG A 551 -27.84 17.18 17.11
C ARG A 551 -27.21 17.83 15.88
N ARG A 552 -26.48 17.09 15.11
CA ARG A 552 -25.87 17.57 13.87
C ARG A 552 -26.89 18.02 12.83
N ASN A 553 -28.02 17.34 12.70
CA ASN A 553 -29.13 17.78 11.83
C ASN A 553 -29.73 19.12 12.28
N LYS A 554 -29.79 19.33 13.58
CA LYS A 554 -30.32 20.56 14.17
C LYS A 554 -29.28 21.69 14.31
N GLY A 555 -28.02 21.45 13.91
CA GLY A 555 -26.91 22.41 14.07
C GLY A 555 -26.52 22.64 15.54
N LEU A 556 -26.80 21.69 16.42
CA LEU A 556 -26.46 21.77 17.86
C LEU A 556 -25.03 21.26 18.10
N PRO A 557 -24.32 21.76 19.10
CA PRO A 557 -23.00 21.26 19.49
C PRO A 557 -23.08 19.84 20.04
N ASP A 558 -21.94 19.10 19.96
CA ASP A 558 -21.87 17.69 20.36
C ASP A 558 -22.10 17.46 21.85
N ASP A 559 -21.77 18.45 22.70
CA ASP A 559 -21.95 18.47 24.15
C ASP A 559 -23.33 18.97 24.60
N ASP A 560 -24.24 19.28 23.65
CA ASP A 560 -25.60 19.68 23.96
C ASP A 560 -26.34 18.57 24.72
N THR A 561 -26.82 18.91 25.93
CA THR A 561 -27.54 17.99 26.83
C THR A 561 -29.06 18.03 26.63
N SER A 562 -29.57 18.81 25.66
CA SER A 562 -31.01 18.91 25.40
C SER A 562 -31.61 17.54 25.08
N LYS A 563 -32.83 17.30 25.60
CA LYS A 563 -33.53 16.02 25.38
C LYS A 563 -34.01 15.94 23.93
N ILE A 564 -33.48 14.96 23.20
CA ILE A 564 -33.93 14.66 21.86
C ILE A 564 -35.18 13.79 21.93
N ALA A 565 -36.29 14.27 21.38
CA ALA A 565 -37.54 13.54 21.40
C ALA A 565 -37.50 12.34 20.44
N LEU A 566 -38.07 11.21 20.86
CA LEU A 566 -38.15 10.02 20.02
C LEU A 566 -38.97 10.27 18.73
N SER A 567 -39.95 11.15 18.78
CA SER A 567 -40.73 11.60 17.63
C SER A 567 -39.87 12.24 16.53
N ASP A 568 -38.87 13.05 16.91
CA ASP A 568 -37.96 13.69 15.97
C ASP A 568 -37.07 12.66 15.25
N ILE A 569 -36.68 11.61 15.99
CA ILE A 569 -35.87 10.51 15.45
C ILE A 569 -36.66 9.71 14.43
N ILE A 570 -37.90 9.32 14.78
CA ILE A 570 -38.77 8.51 13.92
C ILE A 570 -39.21 9.30 12.66
N ALA A 571 -39.28 10.62 12.75
CA ALA A 571 -39.67 11.49 11.63
C ALA A 571 -38.51 11.80 10.65
N MET A 572 -37.29 11.34 10.92
CA MET A 572 -36.15 11.58 10.03
C MET A 572 -36.41 11.01 8.63
N THR A 573 -36.18 11.84 7.64
CA THR A 573 -36.22 11.47 6.22
C THR A 573 -34.93 10.72 5.79
N SER A 574 -34.90 10.15 4.59
CA SER A 574 -33.68 9.54 4.05
C SER A 574 -32.51 10.53 3.95
N ASP A 575 -32.83 11.79 3.61
CA ASP A 575 -31.80 12.85 3.53
C ASP A 575 -31.26 13.20 4.92
N ASP A 576 -32.14 13.26 5.93
CA ASP A 576 -31.73 13.48 7.32
C ASP A 576 -30.82 12.35 7.85
N LYS A 577 -30.97 11.13 7.32
CA LYS A 577 -30.20 9.95 7.65
C LYS A 577 -28.86 9.87 6.92
N THR A 578 -28.56 10.78 5.99
CA THR A 578 -27.32 10.78 5.21
C THR A 578 -26.46 11.98 5.56
N LYS A 579 -25.18 11.75 5.87
CA LYS A 579 -24.18 12.79 6.11
C LYS A 579 -22.84 12.39 5.48
N GLY A 580 -22.35 13.21 4.56
CA GLY A 580 -21.11 12.92 3.85
C GLY A 580 -21.14 11.55 3.17
N LYS A 581 -20.28 10.66 3.56
CA LYS A 581 -20.20 9.27 3.08
C LYS A 581 -20.95 8.26 3.97
N CYS A 582 -21.58 8.73 5.05
CA CYS A 582 -22.25 7.86 6.02
C CYS A 582 -23.77 7.96 5.91
N HIS A 583 -24.44 6.83 6.06
CA HIS A 583 -25.88 6.70 6.16
C HIS A 583 -26.25 5.86 7.37
N ILE A 584 -27.20 6.34 8.19
CA ILE A 584 -27.66 5.63 9.38
C ILE A 584 -29.05 5.06 9.16
N GLU A 585 -29.25 3.82 9.56
CA GLU A 585 -30.57 3.18 9.59
C GLU A 585 -30.84 2.53 10.93
N PHE A 586 -32.06 2.66 11.38
CA PHE A 586 -32.61 2.11 12.60
C PHE A 586 -34.07 1.72 12.39
N GLN A 587 -34.67 1.03 13.37
CA GLN A 587 -36.02 0.47 13.24
C GLN A 587 -37.06 1.55 12.89
N THR A 588 -37.91 1.20 11.95
CA THR A 588 -39.03 2.02 11.47
C THR A 588 -40.37 1.37 11.79
N ASN A 589 -41.47 2.11 11.61
CA ASN A 589 -42.80 1.56 11.80
C ASN A 589 -43.19 0.64 10.64
N GLU A 590 -43.33 -0.64 10.93
CA GLU A 590 -43.78 -1.65 9.97
C GLU A 590 -45.06 -2.33 10.48
N ASN A 591 -46.12 -2.27 9.70
CA ASN A 591 -47.44 -2.84 10.07
C ASN A 591 -48.03 -2.29 11.38
N GLY A 592 -47.75 -1.03 11.71
CA GLY A 592 -48.22 -0.38 12.93
C GLY A 592 -47.39 -0.67 14.18
N LEU A 593 -46.22 -1.33 14.04
CA LEU A 593 -45.30 -1.67 15.10
C LEU A 593 -43.90 -1.17 14.77
N CYS A 594 -43.24 -0.61 15.76
CA CYS A 594 -41.84 -0.24 15.67
C CYS A 594 -41.06 -1.03 16.73
N GLY A 595 -40.08 -1.83 16.30
CA GLY A 595 -39.18 -2.53 17.20
C GLY A 595 -38.20 -1.57 17.87
N HIS A 596 -37.76 -1.85 19.09
CA HIS A 596 -36.71 -1.07 19.72
C HIS A 596 -35.31 -1.66 19.47
N SER A 597 -35.25 -2.91 18.99
CA SER A 597 -34.03 -3.65 18.63
C SER A 597 -34.23 -4.47 17.35
N LEU A 598 -33.10 -4.98 16.79
CA LEU A 598 -33.12 -5.86 15.63
C LEU A 598 -34.04 -7.07 15.82
N GLU A 599 -33.94 -7.75 16.95
CA GLU A 599 -34.70 -8.97 17.23
C GLU A 599 -36.21 -8.69 17.30
N GLU A 600 -36.59 -7.55 17.88
CA GLU A 600 -38.00 -7.11 17.88
C GLU A 600 -38.49 -6.78 16.47
N ALA A 601 -37.70 -6.06 15.67
CA ALA A 601 -38.06 -5.74 14.31
C ALA A 601 -38.27 -7.02 13.46
N ILE A 602 -37.33 -7.95 13.52
CA ILE A 602 -37.44 -9.24 12.80
C ILE A 602 -38.70 -10.00 13.24
N ARG A 603 -39.00 -10.08 14.52
CA ARG A 603 -40.19 -10.74 15.02
C ARG A 603 -41.48 -10.04 14.57
N ASN A 604 -41.50 -8.73 14.52
CA ASN A 604 -42.64 -7.95 14.07
C ASN A 604 -43.02 -8.22 12.63
N VAL A 605 -42.04 -8.37 11.73
CA VAL A 605 -42.29 -8.68 10.31
C VAL A 605 -42.51 -10.17 10.06
N ASN A 606 -42.09 -11.05 10.97
CA ASN A 606 -42.22 -12.51 10.89
C ASN A 606 -43.21 -13.10 11.89
N ARG A 607 -44.29 -12.38 12.19
CA ARG A 607 -45.26 -12.71 13.25
C ARG A 607 -45.85 -14.14 13.18
N LYS A 608 -46.09 -14.64 11.95
CA LYS A 608 -46.62 -16.02 11.74
C LYS A 608 -45.63 -17.08 12.24
N HIS A 609 -44.36 -16.91 11.92
CA HIS A 609 -43.29 -17.84 12.33
C HIS A 609 -43.13 -17.88 13.84
N TYR A 610 -43.26 -16.75 14.52
CA TYR A 610 -43.13 -16.65 15.98
C TYR A 610 -44.47 -16.85 16.74
N ASN A 611 -45.54 -17.29 16.05
CA ASN A 611 -46.87 -17.46 16.66
C ASN A 611 -47.38 -16.22 17.40
N LEU A 612 -46.97 -15.02 16.96
CA LEU A 612 -47.41 -13.76 17.53
C LEU A 612 -48.78 -13.41 16.92
N GLY A 613 -49.85 -13.48 17.71
CA GLY A 613 -51.22 -13.25 17.27
C GLY A 613 -51.40 -11.87 16.58
N LYS A 614 -52.62 -11.65 15.99
CA LYS A 614 -52.96 -10.40 15.27
C LYS A 614 -52.95 -9.13 16.14
N ARG A 615 -52.83 -9.25 17.46
CA ARG A 615 -52.76 -8.10 18.36
C ARG A 615 -51.44 -7.42 18.25
N THR A 616 -51.47 -6.14 17.97
CA THR A 616 -50.42 -5.17 18.24
C THR A 616 -50.12 -5.19 19.74
N SER A 617 -49.30 -6.12 20.23
CA SER A 617 -48.92 -6.16 21.63
C SER A 617 -47.85 -5.08 21.86
N GLU A 618 -48.22 -4.02 22.54
CA GLU A 618 -47.27 -2.99 23.06
C GLU A 618 -46.39 -3.56 24.19
N LYS A 619 -46.37 -4.84 24.42
CA LYS A 619 -45.48 -5.47 25.38
C LYS A 619 -44.13 -5.71 24.71
N LYS A 620 -43.07 -5.22 25.33
CA LYS A 620 -41.69 -5.56 25.01
C LYS A 620 -41.59 -7.08 24.91
N LEU A 621 -41.15 -7.58 23.77
CA LEU A 621 -40.93 -9.02 23.59
C LEU A 621 -39.68 -9.39 24.38
N GLU A 622 -39.88 -9.97 25.56
CA GLU A 622 -38.78 -10.44 26.38
C GLU A 622 -38.08 -11.61 25.67
N PHE A 623 -36.78 -11.54 25.65
CA PHE A 623 -35.91 -12.58 25.13
C PHE A 623 -35.90 -13.75 26.15
N THR A 624 -36.68 -14.78 25.93
CA THR A 624 -36.74 -15.92 26.84
C THR A 624 -35.63 -16.93 26.48
N GLY A 625 -34.52 -16.85 27.22
CA GLY A 625 -33.64 -18.00 27.44
C GLY A 625 -32.61 -18.36 26.38
N LYS A 626 -32.47 -17.61 25.27
CA LYS A 626 -31.44 -17.82 24.24
C LYS A 626 -30.60 -16.56 24.06
N SER A 627 -29.32 -16.76 23.70
CA SER A 627 -28.44 -15.61 23.35
C SER A 627 -28.89 -14.96 22.05
N LYS A 628 -28.49 -13.70 21.84
CA LYS A 628 -28.72 -13.00 20.56
C LYS A 628 -28.13 -13.77 19.36
N THR A 629 -26.99 -14.41 19.56
CA THR A 629 -26.33 -15.27 18.56
C THR A 629 -27.18 -16.49 18.22
N ASP A 630 -27.77 -17.14 19.22
CA ASP A 630 -28.68 -18.30 19.00
C ASP A 630 -29.91 -17.88 18.20
N PHE A 631 -30.42 -16.67 18.44
CA PHE A 631 -31.54 -16.14 17.67
C PHE A 631 -31.17 -15.98 16.18
N ALA A 632 -29.99 -15.42 15.89
CA ALA A 632 -29.53 -15.26 14.52
C ALA A 632 -29.33 -16.61 13.81
N LEU A 633 -28.71 -17.56 14.49
CA LEU A 633 -28.51 -18.93 13.97
C LEU A 633 -29.84 -19.69 13.76
N ASP A 634 -30.77 -19.61 14.72
CA ASP A 634 -32.10 -20.20 14.57
C ASP A 634 -32.85 -19.62 13.37
N LEU A 635 -32.71 -18.32 13.11
CA LEU A 635 -33.35 -17.66 11.99
C LEU A 635 -32.79 -18.17 10.64
N ILE A 636 -31.46 -18.25 10.53
CA ILE A 636 -30.80 -18.72 9.30
C ILE A 636 -31.14 -20.19 9.02
N TYR A 637 -31.08 -21.08 10.05
CA TYR A 637 -31.20 -22.52 9.84
C TYR A 637 -32.63 -23.07 9.90
N LYS A 638 -33.52 -22.40 10.65
CA LYS A 638 -34.89 -22.92 10.89
C LYS A 638 -35.98 -22.10 10.20
N CYS A 639 -35.66 -20.90 9.72
CA CYS A 639 -36.62 -20.01 9.10
C CYS A 639 -36.06 -19.40 7.83
N SER A 640 -35.75 -20.25 6.83
CA SER A 640 -35.12 -19.80 5.57
C SER A 640 -35.90 -18.71 4.84
N ASP A 641 -37.22 -18.61 5.02
CA ASP A 641 -38.13 -17.70 4.32
C ASP A 641 -38.50 -16.45 5.14
N TYR A 642 -37.71 -16.12 6.16
CA TYR A 642 -38.00 -14.92 6.97
C TYR A 642 -37.96 -13.62 6.14
N CYS A 643 -38.84 -12.69 6.51
CA CYS A 643 -38.89 -11.34 5.94
C CYS A 643 -37.85 -10.47 6.65
N ILE A 644 -37.13 -9.68 5.86
CA ILE A 644 -36.15 -8.70 6.36
C ILE A 644 -36.88 -7.40 6.71
N PRO A 645 -36.61 -6.74 7.85
CA PRO A 645 -37.14 -5.43 8.17
C PRO A 645 -36.81 -4.35 7.12
N ASP A 646 -37.72 -3.41 6.89
CA ASP A 646 -37.59 -2.43 5.79
C ASP A 646 -36.41 -1.46 5.99
N TYR A 647 -36.06 -1.09 7.22
CA TYR A 647 -34.91 -0.23 7.48
C TYR A 647 -33.59 -0.89 7.03
N ILE A 648 -33.44 -2.21 7.18
CA ILE A 648 -32.26 -2.95 6.70
C ILE A 648 -32.25 -2.97 5.17
N LYS A 649 -33.40 -3.27 4.52
CA LYS A 649 -33.50 -3.24 3.05
C LYS A 649 -33.15 -1.87 2.50
N SER A 650 -33.65 -0.81 3.11
CA SER A 650 -33.38 0.58 2.71
C SER A 650 -31.90 0.92 2.83
N GLY A 651 -31.27 0.58 3.96
CA GLY A 651 -29.85 0.80 4.18
C GLY A 651 -28.96 0.02 3.22
N LEU A 652 -29.24 -1.28 3.02
CA LEU A 652 -28.48 -2.11 2.07
C LEU A 652 -28.65 -1.62 0.63
N LYS A 653 -29.87 -1.18 0.24
CA LYS A 653 -30.11 -0.56 -1.05
C LYS A 653 -29.32 0.73 -1.21
N TRP A 654 -29.37 1.63 -0.22
CA TRP A 654 -28.58 2.85 -0.24
C TRP A 654 -27.10 2.55 -0.44
N LEU A 655 -26.54 1.58 0.30
CA LEU A 655 -25.13 1.20 0.19
C LEU A 655 -24.80 0.59 -1.17
N ASN A 656 -25.70 -0.24 -1.73
CA ASN A 656 -25.52 -0.82 -3.04
C ASN A 656 -25.48 0.26 -4.14
N ASP A 657 -26.31 1.28 -4.03
CA ASP A 657 -26.43 2.37 -4.99
C ASP A 657 -25.25 3.37 -4.92
N GLN A 658 -24.43 3.32 -3.86
CA GLN A 658 -23.22 4.13 -3.77
C GLN A 658 -22.19 3.66 -4.77
N ARG A 659 -21.78 4.55 -5.67
CA ARG A 659 -20.67 4.26 -6.59
C ARG A 659 -19.34 4.43 -5.87
N VAL A 660 -18.49 3.43 -5.97
CA VAL A 660 -17.07 3.56 -5.67
C VAL A 660 -16.41 4.10 -6.92
N LEU A 661 -15.54 5.08 -6.80
CA LEU A 661 -14.79 5.62 -7.94
C LEU A 661 -13.98 4.48 -8.58
N GLU A 662 -14.35 4.12 -9.82
CA GLU A 662 -13.64 3.10 -10.62
C GLU A 662 -12.25 3.56 -11.02
#